data_05cc8235b9de13d02e0960c6f1efd13b
#
_entry.id   05cc8235b9de13d02e0960c6f1efd13b
#
_cell.length_a   1.000
_cell.length_b   1.000
_cell.length_c   1.000
_cell.angle_alpha   90.00
_cell.angle_beta   90.00
_cell.angle_gamma   90.00
#
_symmetry.space_group_name_H-M   'P 1'
#
loop_
_entity.id
_entity.type
_entity.pdbx_description
1 polymer ?
#
loop_
_entity_poly.entity_id
_entity_poly.type
_entity_poly.pdbx_seq_one_letter_code
_entity_poly.pdbx_strand_id
1 'polypeptide(L)'
;MNFAGFDRQQWFLAHRITAVFQVKQASRKANAEDWRARALARAKQATADLTQQGLLLALGFGERAWLPSADWQMYQQTNTAHLIAISGLHIGLAMGLGFMLVRLLQVFFPTRWIHPPLAQYGGLLMAGLYASLAGFSIPTARALLALSLLLAGQLGRRHYSPLQWLSLVVVGLALADPLIVLSSSFWLSAGAVLGLLLWYRYVPLSLLQFNGKPLWGVWRHLFGLLHLQIGLLIFFTPLQCYFFHGLAANGFVANLLAVPFYSFLLVPLVLFAVLSDGALWSWQVADGLAEFISRLLHLLNGSWLNLSIIQSLLLTAVLALFFGLLLCWIYSAKRMPPLLSVKSKGLSLSSQRSLPVNYRRELQWGITSLIVLCLSIAGWQHSQAANWRLMMFDVGQGLAMGLFKENRGLLFDTGGSWANGSMAQTEILPYLQRQGITIEQVILSHDDNDHAGGINAIFEAFPFAQFISPSYKAYTKVATTQRQLCQQGQRWQWLTADFSVLWPPQAVSRAKNADSCVVLVRLGDFQILLTGDADLSAEAAFSHAVPKLDVLQVGHHGSKTASSEQLIKQAQPKTALISSGRFNPWHFPHQTVLDRLSLHQADIYNSGWSGAVQVDFSDKMTVTLARDPLSPWFSSIIGLSAK
;
A
#
# COMPACT_ATOMS: atom_id res chain seq x y z
N MET A 1 -14.85 0.54 2.07
CA MET A 1 -13.87 1.62 2.34
C MET A 1 -13.61 1.67 3.83
N ASN A 2 -12.35 1.54 4.23
CA ASN A 2 -11.93 1.59 5.63
C ASN A 2 -11.06 2.83 5.87
N PHE A 3 -10.86 3.22 7.14
CA PHE A 3 -10.02 4.38 7.52
C PHE A 3 -8.53 4.15 7.25
N ALA A 4 -8.12 2.92 7.03
CA ALA A 4 -6.81 2.52 6.56
C ALA A 4 -6.96 1.25 5.73
N GLY A 5 -5.92 0.89 4.96
CA GLY A 5 -5.97 -0.25 4.07
C GLY A 5 -6.11 0.14 2.60
N PHE A 6 -6.43 -0.82 1.76
CA PHE A 6 -6.50 -0.62 0.31
C PHE A 6 -7.86 -0.01 -0.09
N ASP A 7 -7.85 1.22 -0.60
CA ASP A 7 -9.06 1.83 -1.17
C ASP A 7 -9.36 1.24 -2.55
N ARG A 8 -10.14 0.17 -2.56
CA ARG A 8 -10.56 -0.54 -3.77
C ARG A 8 -11.34 0.36 -4.74
N GLN A 9 -12.11 1.33 -4.24
CA GLN A 9 -12.92 2.21 -5.08
C GLN A 9 -12.05 3.23 -5.78
N GLN A 10 -11.15 3.88 -5.06
CA GLN A 10 -10.15 4.77 -5.64
C GLN A 10 -9.30 4.02 -6.69
N TRP A 11 -8.92 2.78 -6.40
CA TRP A 11 -8.15 1.95 -7.32
C TRP A 11 -8.93 1.61 -8.60
N PHE A 12 -10.21 1.22 -8.47
CA PHE A 12 -11.07 0.97 -9.63
C PHE A 12 -11.23 2.21 -10.50
N LEU A 13 -11.47 3.38 -9.89
CA LEU A 13 -11.61 4.64 -10.61
C LEU A 13 -10.29 5.02 -11.30
N ALA A 14 -9.16 4.94 -10.60
CA ALA A 14 -7.83 5.22 -11.15
C ALA A 14 -7.47 4.31 -12.33
N HIS A 15 -8.01 3.08 -12.38
CA HIS A 15 -7.80 2.11 -13.45
C HIS A 15 -8.96 2.06 -14.46
N ARG A 16 -9.94 2.97 -14.36
CA ARG A 16 -11.14 3.03 -15.22
C ARG A 16 -11.93 1.74 -15.25
N ILE A 17 -11.95 1.00 -14.12
CA ILE A 17 -12.73 -0.21 -13.97
C ILE A 17 -14.13 0.19 -13.54
N THR A 18 -15.10 0.03 -14.46
CA THR A 18 -16.51 0.40 -14.24
C THR A 18 -17.35 -0.72 -13.65
N ALA A 19 -16.92 -1.98 -13.84
CA ALA A 19 -17.64 -3.14 -13.35
C ALA A 19 -16.69 -4.31 -13.06
N VAL A 20 -17.08 -5.16 -12.12
CA VAL A 20 -16.38 -6.40 -11.75
C VAL A 20 -17.38 -7.54 -11.84
N PHE A 21 -17.04 -8.61 -12.54
CA PHE A 21 -17.88 -9.77 -12.72
C PHE A 21 -17.20 -11.03 -12.19
N GLN A 22 -18.00 -11.92 -11.63
CA GLN A 22 -17.57 -13.27 -11.31
C GLN A 22 -17.91 -14.19 -12.47
N VAL A 23 -16.89 -14.70 -13.17
CA VAL A 23 -17.07 -15.61 -14.30
C VAL A 23 -17.37 -17.01 -13.79
N LYS A 24 -18.56 -17.53 -14.08
CA LYS A 24 -18.96 -18.91 -13.76
C LYS A 24 -18.59 -19.90 -14.88
N GLN A 25 -18.67 -19.45 -16.13
CA GLN A 25 -18.28 -20.23 -17.31
C GLN A 25 -17.66 -19.29 -18.34
N ALA A 26 -16.59 -19.71 -18.98
CA ALA A 26 -15.94 -18.96 -20.05
C ALA A 26 -15.73 -19.85 -21.28
N SER A 27 -16.07 -19.35 -22.46
CA SER A 27 -15.70 -19.95 -23.74
C SER A 27 -14.72 -19.04 -24.46
N ARG A 28 -13.61 -19.60 -24.94
CA ARG A 28 -12.62 -18.84 -25.71
C ARG A 28 -13.14 -18.70 -27.14
N LYS A 29 -13.49 -17.48 -27.58
CA LYS A 29 -13.65 -17.15 -28.99
C LYS A 29 -12.27 -16.89 -29.58
N ALA A 30 -11.96 -17.57 -30.73
CA ALA A 30 -10.73 -17.28 -31.46
C ALA A 30 -10.76 -15.82 -31.94
N ASN A 31 -9.96 -14.96 -31.33
CA ASN A 31 -9.72 -13.61 -31.85
C ASN A 31 -8.38 -13.60 -32.59
N ALA A 32 -8.24 -12.69 -33.57
CA ALA A 32 -6.94 -12.38 -34.16
C ALA A 32 -5.98 -12.00 -33.03
N GLU A 33 -5.00 -12.86 -32.77
CA GLU A 33 -4.03 -12.60 -31.71
C GLU A 33 -3.19 -11.37 -32.09
N ASP A 34 -3.18 -10.39 -31.21
CA ASP A 34 -2.29 -9.23 -31.30
C ASP A 34 -0.82 -9.70 -31.32
N TRP A 35 0.05 -8.94 -32.01
CA TRP A 35 1.48 -9.24 -32.09
C TRP A 35 2.13 -9.42 -30.70
N ARG A 36 1.70 -8.62 -29.69
CA ARG A 36 2.14 -8.74 -28.29
C ARG A 36 1.70 -10.09 -27.71
N ALA A 37 0.46 -10.51 -27.93
CA ALA A 37 -0.05 -11.79 -27.45
C ALA A 37 0.72 -12.96 -28.05
N ARG A 38 1.07 -12.90 -29.34
CA ARG A 38 1.91 -13.92 -30.00
C ARG A 38 3.34 -13.94 -29.44
N ALA A 39 3.95 -12.77 -29.22
CA ALA A 39 5.28 -12.68 -28.62
C ALA A 39 5.30 -13.24 -27.18
N LEU A 40 4.28 -12.91 -26.38
CA LEU A 40 4.11 -13.44 -25.03
C LEU A 40 3.91 -14.95 -25.03
N ALA A 41 3.10 -15.48 -25.95
CA ALA A 41 2.85 -16.93 -26.06
C ALA A 41 4.14 -17.70 -26.40
N ARG A 42 4.96 -17.18 -27.34
CA ARG A 42 6.28 -17.76 -27.67
C ARG A 42 7.24 -17.70 -26.47
N ALA A 43 7.35 -16.54 -25.83
CA ALA A 43 8.20 -16.39 -24.64
C ALA A 43 7.75 -17.33 -23.52
N LYS A 44 6.43 -17.46 -23.27
CA LYS A 44 5.89 -18.39 -22.29
C LYS A 44 6.24 -19.85 -22.59
N GLN A 45 6.19 -20.24 -23.85
CA GLN A 45 6.58 -21.59 -24.28
C GLN A 45 8.10 -21.80 -24.13
N ALA A 46 8.91 -20.81 -24.54
CA ALA A 46 10.38 -20.88 -24.45
C ALA A 46 10.90 -20.88 -23.00
N THR A 47 10.12 -20.38 -22.05
CA THR A 47 10.49 -20.31 -20.63
C THR A 47 9.73 -21.31 -19.75
N ALA A 48 8.97 -22.26 -20.34
CA ALA A 48 8.07 -23.16 -19.58
C ALA A 48 8.82 -24.01 -18.54
N ASP A 49 10.02 -24.45 -18.86
CA ASP A 49 10.85 -25.30 -18.00
C ASP A 49 11.81 -24.51 -17.11
N LEU A 50 11.76 -23.18 -17.14
CA LEU A 50 12.66 -22.31 -16.38
C LEU A 50 12.10 -22.00 -14.99
N THR A 51 13.00 -21.91 -13.98
CA THR A 51 12.63 -21.73 -12.58
C THR A 51 12.06 -20.34 -12.30
N GLN A 52 12.54 -19.31 -13.01
CA GLN A 52 12.17 -17.91 -12.83
C GLN A 52 11.24 -17.38 -13.95
N GLN A 53 10.48 -18.26 -14.60
CA GLN A 53 9.57 -17.90 -15.67
C GLN A 53 8.73 -16.66 -15.35
N GLY A 54 8.10 -16.64 -14.15
CA GLY A 54 7.24 -15.53 -13.73
C GLY A 54 7.96 -14.19 -13.69
N LEU A 55 9.22 -14.17 -13.23
CA LEU A 55 10.06 -12.98 -13.19
C LEU A 55 10.47 -12.54 -14.61
N LEU A 56 10.89 -13.47 -15.47
CA LEU A 56 11.28 -13.16 -16.84
C LEU A 56 10.12 -12.58 -17.66
N LEU A 57 8.92 -13.14 -17.53
CA LEU A 57 7.71 -12.63 -18.19
C LEU A 57 7.27 -11.27 -17.61
N ALA A 58 7.46 -11.05 -16.31
CA ALA A 58 7.19 -9.75 -15.69
C ALA A 58 8.12 -8.65 -16.22
N LEU A 59 9.42 -8.95 -16.39
CA LEU A 59 10.40 -7.99 -16.93
C LEU A 59 10.28 -7.78 -18.45
N GLY A 60 9.94 -8.82 -19.20
CA GLY A 60 9.83 -8.72 -20.67
C GLY A 60 8.51 -8.07 -21.13
N PHE A 61 7.41 -8.42 -20.50
CA PHE A 61 6.05 -8.08 -20.96
C PHE A 61 5.19 -7.34 -19.92
N GLY A 62 5.68 -7.13 -18.71
CA GLY A 62 4.89 -6.57 -17.61
C GLY A 62 3.86 -7.54 -17.03
N GLU A 63 3.92 -8.83 -17.42
CA GLU A 63 2.94 -9.83 -17.05
C GLU A 63 3.34 -10.56 -15.77
N ARG A 64 2.60 -10.32 -14.69
CA ARG A 64 2.91 -10.82 -13.34
C ARG A 64 2.03 -11.98 -12.88
N ALA A 65 1.11 -12.45 -13.72
CA ALA A 65 0.18 -13.51 -13.37
C ALA A 65 0.88 -14.86 -13.03
N TRP A 66 2.08 -15.07 -13.56
CA TRP A 66 2.90 -16.27 -13.29
C TRP A 66 3.93 -16.10 -12.18
N LEU A 67 3.99 -14.92 -11.56
CA LEU A 67 4.91 -14.71 -10.44
C LEU A 67 4.28 -15.32 -9.16
N PRO A 68 4.97 -16.24 -8.46
CA PRO A 68 4.49 -16.80 -7.21
C PRO A 68 4.22 -15.71 -6.16
N SER A 69 3.17 -15.88 -5.37
CA SER A 69 2.82 -14.92 -4.32
C SER A 69 3.90 -14.77 -3.25
N ALA A 70 4.62 -15.86 -2.94
CA ALA A 70 5.76 -15.84 -2.01
C ALA A 70 6.91 -14.97 -2.53
N ASP A 71 7.24 -15.07 -3.82
CA ASP A 71 8.28 -14.25 -4.43
C ASP A 71 7.87 -12.78 -4.48
N TRP A 72 6.60 -12.51 -4.82
CA TRP A 72 6.08 -11.15 -4.78
C TRP A 72 6.18 -10.54 -3.39
N GLN A 73 5.84 -11.30 -2.35
CA GLN A 73 5.97 -10.87 -0.96
C GLN A 73 7.44 -10.59 -0.58
N MET A 74 8.37 -11.45 -0.99
CA MET A 74 9.81 -11.22 -0.80
C MET A 74 10.28 -9.93 -1.45
N TYR A 75 9.87 -9.64 -2.72
CA TYR A 75 10.21 -8.38 -3.38
C TYR A 75 9.63 -7.15 -2.68
N GLN A 76 8.43 -7.26 -2.10
CA GLN A 76 7.86 -6.19 -1.28
C GLN A 76 8.65 -5.98 0.01
N GLN A 77 8.96 -7.06 0.72
CA GLN A 77 9.68 -7.02 2.00
C GLN A 77 11.13 -6.56 1.87
N THR A 78 11.75 -6.75 0.72
CA THR A 78 13.09 -6.24 0.40
C THR A 78 13.08 -4.85 -0.27
N ASN A 79 11.91 -4.24 -0.44
CA ASN A 79 11.72 -2.97 -1.17
C ASN A 79 12.21 -3.00 -2.63
N THR A 80 12.24 -4.18 -3.27
CA THR A 80 12.68 -4.37 -4.66
C THR A 80 11.54 -4.59 -5.65
N ALA A 81 10.28 -4.63 -5.18
CA ALA A 81 9.08 -4.83 -6.01
C ALA A 81 8.98 -3.83 -7.18
N HIS A 82 9.52 -2.61 -7.02
CA HIS A 82 9.55 -1.59 -8.07
C HIS A 82 10.47 -1.94 -9.24
N LEU A 83 11.42 -2.88 -9.08
CA LEU A 83 12.29 -3.40 -10.13
C LEU A 83 11.61 -4.48 -10.97
N ILE A 84 10.64 -5.19 -10.39
CA ILE A 84 9.87 -6.24 -11.08
C ILE A 84 8.76 -5.61 -11.94
N ALA A 85 8.21 -4.49 -11.50
CA ALA A 85 7.32 -3.67 -12.33
C ALA A 85 8.17 -2.91 -13.36
N ILE A 86 7.79 -2.98 -14.65
CA ILE A 86 8.47 -2.20 -15.68
C ILE A 86 8.36 -0.72 -15.33
N SER A 87 9.49 -0.12 -14.97
CA SER A 87 9.58 1.23 -14.42
C SER A 87 10.10 2.25 -15.44
N GLY A 88 10.07 3.53 -15.07
CA GLY A 88 10.69 4.58 -15.87
C GLY A 88 12.19 4.36 -16.14
N LEU A 89 12.90 3.73 -15.21
CA LEU A 89 14.30 3.36 -15.38
C LEU A 89 14.47 2.36 -16.53
N HIS A 90 13.61 1.34 -16.61
CA HIS A 90 13.66 0.32 -17.66
C HIS A 90 13.38 0.92 -19.05
N ILE A 91 12.41 1.82 -19.15
CA ILE A 91 12.11 2.55 -20.40
C ILE A 91 13.27 3.47 -20.78
N GLY A 92 13.89 4.15 -19.82
CA GLY A 92 15.10 4.94 -20.03
C GLY A 92 16.30 4.11 -20.50
N LEU A 93 16.49 2.91 -19.94
CA LEU A 93 17.52 1.96 -20.39
C LEU A 93 17.26 1.49 -21.82
N ALA A 94 16.02 1.15 -22.17
CA ALA A 94 15.67 0.79 -23.54
C ALA A 94 15.96 1.94 -24.52
N MET A 95 15.63 3.20 -24.11
CA MET A 95 16.02 4.37 -24.89
C MET A 95 17.55 4.47 -25.06
N GLY A 96 18.31 4.25 -23.99
CA GLY A 96 19.78 4.25 -24.02
C GLY A 96 20.35 3.17 -24.94
N LEU A 97 19.80 1.95 -24.88
CA LEU A 97 20.20 0.84 -25.76
C LEU A 97 19.91 1.15 -27.23
N GLY A 98 18.72 1.66 -27.55
CA GLY A 98 18.36 2.06 -28.90
C GLY A 98 19.24 3.21 -29.42
N PHE A 99 19.57 4.19 -28.58
CA PHE A 99 20.50 5.26 -28.90
C PHE A 99 21.90 4.71 -29.21
N MET A 100 22.42 3.82 -28.35
CA MET A 100 23.73 3.20 -28.54
C MET A 100 23.78 2.34 -29.81
N LEU A 101 22.72 1.59 -30.10
CA LEU A 101 22.63 0.76 -31.29
C LEU A 101 22.71 1.62 -32.56
N VAL A 102 21.95 2.71 -32.64
CA VAL A 102 22.01 3.63 -33.77
C VAL A 102 23.39 4.27 -33.89
N ARG A 103 24.02 4.66 -32.76
CA ARG A 103 25.38 5.21 -32.76
C ARG A 103 26.41 4.21 -33.26
N LEU A 104 26.29 2.95 -32.85
CA LEU A 104 27.14 1.88 -33.34
C LEU A 104 26.98 1.66 -34.85
N LEU A 105 25.73 1.63 -35.34
CA LEU A 105 25.46 1.50 -36.76
C LEU A 105 26.02 2.70 -37.56
N GLN A 106 25.95 3.92 -37.01
CA GLN A 106 26.48 5.13 -37.65
C GLN A 106 27.99 5.07 -37.89
N VAL A 107 28.74 4.22 -37.19
CA VAL A 107 30.20 4.02 -37.45
C VAL A 107 30.45 3.49 -38.86
N PHE A 108 29.53 2.72 -39.44
CA PHE A 108 29.64 2.12 -40.77
C PHE A 108 29.15 3.03 -41.91
N PHE A 109 28.63 4.24 -41.58
CA PHE A 109 28.07 5.17 -42.57
C PHE A 109 28.96 6.39 -42.76
N PRO A 110 29.01 6.98 -43.96
CA PRO A 110 29.70 8.25 -44.20
C PRO A 110 29.18 9.39 -43.33
N THR A 111 30.06 10.28 -42.88
CA THR A 111 29.73 11.39 -41.96
C THR A 111 28.59 12.29 -42.45
N ARG A 112 28.42 12.43 -43.78
CA ARG A 112 27.33 13.19 -44.42
C ARG A 112 25.93 12.64 -44.09
N TRP A 113 25.81 11.37 -43.67
CA TRP A 113 24.55 10.69 -43.35
C TRP A 113 24.32 10.64 -41.85
N ILE A 114 25.26 11.12 -41.05
CA ILE A 114 25.18 11.12 -39.59
C ILE A 114 24.44 12.38 -39.14
N HIS A 115 23.16 12.21 -38.85
CA HIS A 115 22.33 13.27 -38.22
C HIS A 115 22.26 13.05 -36.71
N PRO A 116 22.72 14.01 -35.86
CA PRO A 116 22.71 13.86 -34.40
C PRO A 116 21.36 13.45 -33.81
N PRO A 117 20.19 13.94 -34.27
CA PRO A 117 18.89 13.54 -33.73
C PRO A 117 18.49 12.09 -34.03
N LEU A 118 19.11 11.44 -35.06
CA LEU A 118 18.70 10.10 -35.50
C LEU A 118 18.91 9.06 -34.38
N ALA A 119 19.98 9.16 -33.61
CA ALA A 119 20.23 8.27 -32.48
C ALA A 119 19.19 8.49 -31.34
N GLN A 120 18.76 9.72 -31.13
CA GLN A 120 17.72 10.05 -30.15
C GLN A 120 16.34 9.49 -30.58
N TYR A 121 16.00 9.57 -31.86
CA TYR A 121 14.79 8.95 -32.40
C TYR A 121 14.84 7.43 -32.32
N GLY A 122 15.97 6.81 -32.61
CA GLY A 122 16.17 5.36 -32.45
C GLY A 122 16.02 4.93 -31.00
N GLY A 123 16.52 5.71 -30.07
CA GLY A 123 16.32 5.50 -28.65
C GLY A 123 14.84 5.58 -28.26
N LEU A 124 14.14 6.62 -28.70
CA LEU A 124 12.70 6.78 -28.40
C LEU A 124 11.85 5.67 -29.04
N LEU A 125 12.20 5.22 -30.24
CA LEU A 125 11.57 4.07 -30.90
C LEU A 125 11.72 2.80 -30.06
N MET A 126 12.93 2.50 -29.58
CA MET A 126 13.20 1.32 -28.72
C MET A 126 12.42 1.42 -27.40
N ALA A 127 12.37 2.60 -26.78
CA ALA A 127 11.54 2.84 -25.60
C ALA A 127 10.04 2.63 -25.88
N GLY A 128 9.54 3.06 -27.02
CA GLY A 128 8.18 2.84 -27.48
C GLY A 128 7.87 1.36 -27.74
N LEU A 129 8.78 0.63 -28.36
CA LEU A 129 8.67 -0.82 -28.57
C LEU A 129 8.59 -1.56 -27.22
N TYR A 130 9.44 -1.22 -26.27
CA TYR A 130 9.39 -1.83 -24.94
C TYR A 130 8.11 -1.45 -24.17
N ALA A 131 7.67 -0.21 -24.25
CA ALA A 131 6.40 0.21 -23.65
C ALA A 131 5.19 -0.53 -24.25
N SER A 132 5.21 -0.82 -25.56
CA SER A 132 4.16 -1.60 -26.24
C SER A 132 4.20 -3.10 -25.85
N LEU A 133 5.37 -3.69 -25.69
CA LEU A 133 5.53 -5.04 -25.10
C LEU A 133 4.98 -5.09 -23.68
N ALA A 134 5.20 -4.05 -22.88
CA ALA A 134 4.65 -3.89 -21.54
C ALA A 134 3.15 -3.59 -21.49
N GLY A 135 2.47 -3.55 -22.65
CA GLY A 135 1.05 -3.27 -22.77
C GLY A 135 0.66 -1.84 -22.37
N PHE A 136 1.57 -0.87 -22.55
CA PHE A 136 1.38 0.53 -22.15
C PHE A 136 0.86 0.70 -20.72
N SER A 137 1.40 -0.08 -19.80
CA SER A 137 1.07 0.06 -18.38
C SER A 137 1.27 1.52 -17.92
N ILE A 138 0.50 1.97 -16.93
CA ILE A 138 0.54 3.37 -16.45
C ILE A 138 1.98 3.87 -16.18
N PRO A 139 2.88 3.12 -15.52
CA PRO A 139 4.27 3.54 -15.33
C PRO A 139 5.06 3.70 -16.63
N THR A 140 4.87 2.80 -17.60
CA THR A 140 5.62 2.83 -18.87
C THR A 140 5.14 3.94 -19.79
N ALA A 141 3.83 4.19 -19.87
CA ALA A 141 3.25 5.28 -20.62
C ALA A 141 3.73 6.66 -20.09
N ARG A 142 3.79 6.82 -18.76
CA ARG A 142 4.33 8.02 -18.11
C ARG A 142 5.80 8.25 -18.47
N ALA A 143 6.62 7.21 -18.38
CA ALA A 143 8.04 7.31 -18.71
C ALA A 143 8.25 7.67 -20.17
N LEU A 144 7.52 7.04 -21.08
CA LEU A 144 7.60 7.31 -22.51
C LEU A 144 7.18 8.77 -22.83
N LEU A 145 6.09 9.25 -22.22
CA LEU A 145 5.67 10.65 -22.38
C LEU A 145 6.72 11.62 -21.83
N ALA A 146 7.29 11.34 -20.67
CA ALA A 146 8.35 12.15 -20.08
C ALA A 146 9.59 12.22 -20.99
N LEU A 147 10.04 11.09 -21.54
CA LEU A 147 11.15 11.04 -22.47
C LEU A 147 10.85 11.74 -23.79
N SER A 148 9.61 11.63 -24.29
CA SER A 148 9.15 12.33 -25.51
C SER A 148 9.15 13.85 -25.33
N LEU A 149 8.65 14.34 -24.18
CA LEU A 149 8.68 15.76 -23.84
C LEU A 149 10.11 16.30 -23.70
N LEU A 150 10.99 15.52 -23.02
CA LEU A 150 12.42 15.86 -22.91
C LEU A 150 13.06 15.99 -24.29
N LEU A 151 12.83 15.02 -25.17
CA LEU A 151 13.38 15.03 -26.52
C LEU A 151 12.85 16.21 -27.34
N ALA A 152 11.53 16.46 -27.28
CA ALA A 152 10.91 17.59 -27.96
C ALA A 152 11.50 18.93 -27.50
N GLY A 153 11.73 19.10 -26.19
CA GLY A 153 12.36 20.30 -25.64
C GLY A 153 13.82 20.46 -26.08
N GLN A 154 14.59 19.37 -26.10
CA GLN A 154 15.97 19.39 -26.58
C GLN A 154 16.06 19.76 -28.08
N LEU A 155 15.20 19.16 -28.91
CA LEU A 155 15.12 19.46 -30.35
C LEU A 155 14.65 20.89 -30.60
N GLY A 156 13.70 21.37 -29.78
CA GLY A 156 13.22 22.77 -29.82
C GLY A 156 14.20 23.79 -29.20
N ARG A 157 15.42 23.36 -28.80
CA ARG A 157 16.45 24.20 -28.16
C ARG A 157 15.94 24.96 -26.93
N ARG A 158 14.97 24.40 -26.21
CA ARG A 158 14.41 24.99 -24.98
C ARG A 158 15.22 24.56 -23.78
N HIS A 159 15.71 25.53 -23.01
CA HIS A 159 16.49 25.30 -21.80
C HIS A 159 15.60 25.51 -20.58
N TYR A 160 15.08 24.41 -20.05
CA TYR A 160 14.31 24.41 -18.81
C TYR A 160 15.16 23.90 -17.66
N SER A 161 14.92 24.39 -16.46
CA SER A 161 15.52 23.83 -15.26
C SER A 161 14.96 22.43 -14.98
N PRO A 162 15.65 21.56 -14.24
CA PRO A 162 15.15 20.22 -13.89
C PRO A 162 13.77 20.24 -13.20
N LEU A 163 13.49 21.24 -12.36
CA LEU A 163 12.18 21.42 -11.73
C LEU A 163 11.09 21.83 -12.72
N GLN A 164 11.41 22.71 -13.67
CA GLN A 164 10.48 23.06 -14.75
C GLN A 164 10.16 21.85 -15.63
N TRP A 165 11.16 21.01 -15.94
CA TRP A 165 10.93 19.74 -16.65
C TRP A 165 10.01 18.82 -15.88
N LEU A 166 10.25 18.61 -14.58
CA LEU A 166 9.36 17.81 -13.76
C LEU A 166 7.93 18.36 -13.76
N SER A 167 7.78 19.69 -13.61
CA SER A 167 6.47 20.34 -13.62
C SER A 167 5.76 20.15 -14.97
N LEU A 168 6.45 20.30 -16.11
CA LEU A 168 5.88 20.06 -17.44
C LEU A 168 5.43 18.61 -17.62
N VAL A 169 6.22 17.64 -17.14
CA VAL A 169 5.86 16.22 -17.20
C VAL A 169 4.63 15.94 -16.32
N VAL A 170 4.61 16.45 -15.09
CA VAL A 170 3.48 16.26 -14.16
C VAL A 170 2.19 16.88 -14.75
N VAL A 171 2.26 18.10 -15.25
CA VAL A 171 1.11 18.78 -15.89
C VAL A 171 0.68 18.04 -17.15
N GLY A 172 1.63 17.66 -18.03
CA GLY A 172 1.32 16.91 -19.24
C GLY A 172 0.63 15.58 -18.97
N LEU A 173 1.08 14.85 -17.95
CA LEU A 173 0.45 13.60 -17.51
C LEU A 173 -0.96 13.83 -16.94
N ALA A 174 -1.15 14.88 -16.12
CA ALA A 174 -2.45 15.21 -15.55
C ALA A 174 -3.46 15.70 -16.61
N LEU A 175 -2.99 16.37 -17.65
CA LEU A 175 -3.83 16.76 -18.80
C LEU A 175 -4.21 15.53 -19.66
N ALA A 176 -3.29 14.58 -19.84
CA ALA A 176 -3.56 13.35 -20.60
C ALA A 176 -4.51 12.41 -19.84
N ASP A 177 -4.38 12.32 -18.52
CA ASP A 177 -5.21 11.53 -17.65
C ASP A 177 -5.40 12.21 -16.28
N PRO A 178 -6.48 12.98 -16.08
CA PRO A 178 -6.75 13.65 -14.81
C PRO A 178 -6.88 12.70 -13.62
N LEU A 179 -7.29 11.44 -13.84
CA LEU A 179 -7.43 10.43 -12.77
C LEU A 179 -6.09 9.90 -12.26
N ILE A 180 -4.98 10.22 -12.93
CA ILE A 180 -3.64 9.79 -12.52
C ILE A 180 -3.27 10.26 -11.10
N VAL A 181 -3.84 11.39 -10.65
CA VAL A 181 -3.63 11.93 -9.30
C VAL A 181 -4.17 11.01 -8.19
N LEU A 182 -5.07 10.10 -8.53
CA LEU A 182 -5.60 9.08 -7.61
C LEU A 182 -4.63 7.88 -7.45
N SER A 183 -3.64 7.75 -8.33
CA SER A 183 -2.69 6.65 -8.32
C SER A 183 -1.52 6.91 -7.36
N SER A 184 -1.33 6.06 -6.36
CA SER A 184 -0.17 6.09 -5.46
C SER A 184 1.15 6.00 -6.23
N SER A 185 1.19 5.23 -7.33
CA SER A 185 2.38 5.09 -8.17
C SER A 185 2.79 6.39 -8.88
N PHE A 186 1.83 7.29 -9.13
CA PHE A 186 2.12 8.63 -9.66
C PHE A 186 2.88 9.48 -8.63
N TRP A 187 2.38 9.55 -7.40
CA TRP A 187 2.99 10.33 -6.32
C TRP A 187 4.35 9.77 -5.91
N LEU A 188 4.48 8.44 -5.84
CA LEU A 188 5.76 7.80 -5.54
C LEU A 188 6.81 8.12 -6.60
N SER A 189 6.44 8.05 -7.90
CA SER A 189 7.37 8.36 -9.00
C SER A 189 7.74 9.84 -9.04
N ALA A 190 6.77 10.74 -8.98
CA ALA A 190 7.02 12.18 -9.00
C ALA A 190 7.81 12.63 -7.76
N GLY A 191 7.45 12.10 -6.59
CA GLY A 191 8.13 12.38 -5.32
C GLY A 191 9.56 11.87 -5.28
N ALA A 192 9.85 10.69 -5.83
CA ALA A 192 11.22 10.18 -5.94
C ALA A 192 12.10 11.08 -6.81
N VAL A 193 11.59 11.50 -7.98
CA VAL A 193 12.33 12.41 -8.86
C VAL A 193 12.53 13.77 -8.21
N LEU A 194 11.47 14.33 -7.61
CA LEU A 194 11.58 15.61 -6.86
C LEU A 194 12.60 15.50 -5.73
N GLY A 195 12.55 14.43 -4.93
CA GLY A 195 13.48 14.19 -3.84
C GLY A 195 14.93 14.12 -4.33
N LEU A 196 15.18 13.40 -5.43
CA LEU A 196 16.51 13.35 -6.03
C LEU A 196 16.97 14.71 -6.58
N LEU A 197 16.08 15.47 -7.24
CA LEU A 197 16.42 16.82 -7.72
C LEU A 197 16.79 17.75 -6.56
N LEU A 198 16.07 17.69 -5.46
CA LEU A 198 16.37 18.44 -4.24
C LEU A 198 17.69 17.95 -3.63
N TRP A 199 17.89 16.65 -3.52
CA TRP A 199 19.12 16.06 -3.00
C TRP A 199 20.35 16.53 -3.78
N TYR A 200 20.37 16.37 -5.11
CA TYR A 200 21.48 16.80 -5.95
C TYR A 200 21.68 18.32 -6.00
N ARG A 201 20.62 19.08 -5.79
CA ARG A 201 20.71 20.55 -5.69
C ARG A 201 21.42 20.99 -4.42
N TYR A 202 21.12 20.36 -3.27
CA TYR A 202 21.64 20.79 -1.97
C TYR A 202 22.89 20.02 -1.54
N VAL A 203 23.01 18.78 -1.95
CA VAL A 203 24.17 17.91 -1.69
C VAL A 203 24.77 17.47 -3.03
N PRO A 204 25.47 18.35 -3.76
CA PRO A 204 25.97 18.03 -5.09
C PRO A 204 27.10 17.00 -5.02
N LEU A 205 27.18 16.15 -6.06
CA LEU A 205 28.20 15.09 -6.16
C LEU A 205 29.64 15.63 -6.15
N SER A 206 29.83 16.91 -6.49
CA SER A 206 31.12 17.59 -6.40
C SER A 206 31.72 17.64 -5.00
N LEU A 207 30.92 17.43 -3.95
CA LEU A 207 31.40 17.27 -2.59
C LEU A 207 32.25 16.01 -2.39
N LEU A 208 32.05 14.99 -3.26
CA LEU A 208 32.78 13.73 -3.26
C LEU A 208 33.95 13.72 -4.26
N GLN A 209 34.41 14.89 -4.74
CA GLN A 209 35.55 14.97 -5.64
C GLN A 209 36.86 14.71 -4.86
N PHE A 210 37.35 13.50 -5.00
CA PHE A 210 38.69 13.11 -4.58
C PHE A 210 39.64 13.31 -5.76
N ASN A 211 40.66 14.13 -5.58
CA ASN A 211 41.62 14.47 -6.62
C ASN A 211 42.58 13.30 -6.94
N GLY A 212 42.61 12.84 -8.19
CA GLY A 212 43.88 12.62 -8.89
C GLY A 212 44.48 11.22 -8.90
N LYS A 213 43.77 10.07 -8.63
CA LYS A 213 44.39 8.72 -8.83
C LYS A 213 43.50 7.79 -9.66
N PRO A 214 44.06 7.00 -10.63
CA PRO A 214 43.27 6.17 -11.57
C PRO A 214 42.43 5.06 -10.91
N LEU A 215 42.82 4.53 -9.76
CA LEU A 215 41.99 3.60 -8.95
C LEU A 215 40.70 4.21 -8.43
N TRP A 216 40.53 5.51 -8.42
CA TRP A 216 39.35 6.24 -7.99
C TRP A 216 38.21 6.22 -9.01
N GLY A 217 38.43 5.81 -10.25
CA GLY A 217 37.37 5.71 -11.26
C GLY A 217 36.26 4.75 -10.85
N VAL A 218 36.59 3.57 -10.33
CA VAL A 218 35.62 2.56 -9.88
C VAL A 218 34.90 3.02 -8.60
N TRP A 219 35.66 3.55 -7.62
CA TRP A 219 35.13 4.05 -6.37
C TRP A 219 34.16 5.22 -6.57
N ARG A 220 34.40 6.06 -7.59
CA ARG A 220 33.51 7.17 -7.93
C ARG A 220 32.09 6.68 -8.29
N HIS A 221 31.97 5.58 -9.02
CA HIS A 221 30.67 5.00 -9.35
C HIS A 221 29.98 4.42 -8.11
N LEU A 222 30.73 3.71 -7.26
CA LEU A 222 30.21 3.19 -6.00
C LEU A 222 29.75 4.32 -5.07
N PHE A 223 30.57 5.36 -4.87
CA PHE A 223 30.18 6.54 -4.07
C PHE A 223 29.00 7.30 -4.69
N GLY A 224 28.92 7.37 -6.03
CA GLY A 224 27.76 7.94 -6.72
C GLY A 224 26.48 7.17 -6.46
N LEU A 225 26.56 5.84 -6.45
CA LEU A 225 25.43 4.96 -6.14
C LEU A 225 25.01 5.08 -4.67
N LEU A 226 25.96 5.09 -3.73
CA LEU A 226 25.69 5.31 -2.31
C LEU A 226 25.07 6.68 -2.07
N HIS A 227 25.58 7.72 -2.71
CA HIS A 227 25.04 9.09 -2.63
C HIS A 227 23.58 9.15 -3.11
N LEU A 228 23.26 8.51 -4.24
CA LEU A 228 21.90 8.40 -4.76
C LEU A 228 20.98 7.66 -3.77
N GLN A 229 21.45 6.53 -3.22
CA GLN A 229 20.66 5.73 -2.26
C GLN A 229 20.39 6.48 -0.95
N ILE A 230 21.35 7.28 -0.46
CA ILE A 230 21.16 8.13 0.72
C ILE A 230 20.11 9.22 0.42
N GLY A 231 20.15 9.82 -0.76
CA GLY A 231 19.16 10.81 -1.17
C GLY A 231 17.75 10.22 -1.24
N LEU A 232 17.61 9.01 -1.80
CA LEU A 232 16.35 8.27 -1.80
C LEU A 232 15.91 7.90 -0.39
N LEU A 233 16.81 7.43 0.47
CA LEU A 233 16.48 7.11 1.85
C LEU A 233 15.87 8.32 2.58
N ILE A 234 16.44 9.51 2.43
CA ILE A 234 15.98 10.71 3.13
C ILE A 234 14.64 11.21 2.57
N PHE A 235 14.52 11.32 1.25
CA PHE A 235 13.37 11.97 0.63
C PHE A 235 12.23 11.02 0.26
N PHE A 236 12.53 9.76 -0.02
CA PHE A 236 11.52 8.79 -0.45
C PHE A 236 10.92 7.99 0.71
N THR A 237 11.68 7.76 1.81
CA THR A 237 11.18 7.01 2.98
C THR A 237 9.90 7.60 3.58
N PRO A 238 9.74 8.93 3.75
CA PRO A 238 8.47 9.50 4.23
C PRO A 238 7.27 9.15 3.34
N LEU A 239 7.43 9.21 2.02
CA LEU A 239 6.40 8.80 1.07
C LEU A 239 6.11 7.30 1.17
N GLN A 240 7.15 6.49 1.28
CA GLN A 240 7.02 5.03 1.43
C GLN A 240 6.24 4.68 2.70
N CYS A 241 6.57 5.29 3.83
CA CYS A 241 5.86 5.10 5.08
C CYS A 241 4.40 5.53 4.98
N TYR A 242 4.10 6.62 4.26
CA TYR A 242 2.73 7.09 4.04
C TYR A 242 1.89 6.11 3.21
N PHE A 243 2.44 5.58 2.10
CA PHE A 243 1.69 4.71 1.18
C PHE A 243 1.67 3.23 1.59
N PHE A 244 2.76 2.73 2.20
CA PHE A 244 2.91 1.30 2.50
C PHE A 244 2.90 0.99 4.00
N HIS A 245 2.84 2.00 4.85
CA HIS A 245 2.78 1.86 6.31
C HIS A 245 3.89 0.98 6.91
N GLY A 246 5.07 0.99 6.27
CA GLY A 246 6.20 0.19 6.70
C GLY A 246 7.48 0.51 5.94
N LEU A 247 8.55 -0.08 6.41
CA LEU A 247 9.91 0.10 5.90
C LEU A 247 10.64 -1.25 5.86
N ALA A 248 11.32 -1.53 4.74
CA ALA A 248 12.26 -2.63 4.66
C ALA A 248 13.61 -2.21 5.28
N ALA A 249 13.98 -2.75 6.44
CA ALA A 249 15.23 -2.40 7.10
C ALA A 249 16.46 -2.74 6.22
N ASN A 250 16.43 -3.88 5.53
CA ASN A 250 17.47 -4.30 4.59
C ASN A 250 17.29 -3.70 3.18
N GLY A 251 16.26 -2.89 2.95
CA GLY A 251 15.94 -2.34 1.63
C GLY A 251 17.06 -1.50 1.03
N PHE A 252 17.85 -0.81 1.85
CA PHE A 252 19.03 -0.06 1.38
C PHE A 252 20.07 -0.99 0.74
N VAL A 253 20.43 -2.08 1.44
CA VAL A 253 21.42 -3.07 0.95
C VAL A 253 20.85 -3.84 -0.24
N ALA A 254 19.58 -4.26 -0.17
CA ALA A 254 18.92 -4.96 -1.26
C ALA A 254 18.91 -4.12 -2.55
N ASN A 255 18.60 -2.83 -2.48
CA ASN A 255 18.60 -1.94 -3.64
C ASN A 255 20.00 -1.62 -4.14
N LEU A 256 21.00 -1.51 -3.26
CA LEU A 256 22.39 -1.30 -3.67
C LEU A 256 22.90 -2.43 -4.56
N LEU A 257 22.45 -3.67 -4.32
CA LEU A 257 22.80 -4.86 -5.10
C LEU A 257 21.84 -5.06 -6.28
N ALA A 258 20.54 -5.00 -6.04
CA ALA A 258 19.54 -5.35 -7.04
C ALA A 258 19.43 -4.30 -8.16
N VAL A 259 19.46 -2.99 -7.86
CA VAL A 259 19.27 -1.96 -8.87
C VAL A 259 20.32 -2.04 -9.99
N PRO A 260 21.64 -2.10 -9.72
CA PRO A 260 22.63 -2.28 -10.79
C PRO A 260 22.49 -3.61 -11.52
N PHE A 261 22.20 -4.69 -10.79
CA PHE A 261 22.08 -6.02 -11.37
C PHE A 261 20.91 -6.13 -12.35
N TYR A 262 19.73 -5.67 -11.95
CA TYR A 262 18.55 -5.64 -12.83
C TYR A 262 18.78 -4.70 -14.01
N SER A 263 19.31 -3.50 -13.76
CA SER A 263 19.44 -2.47 -14.79
C SER A 263 20.49 -2.78 -15.85
N PHE A 264 21.64 -3.30 -15.47
CA PHE A 264 22.76 -3.48 -16.40
C PHE A 264 22.94 -4.90 -16.92
N LEU A 265 22.38 -5.90 -16.23
CA LEU A 265 22.53 -7.31 -16.61
C LEU A 265 21.21 -7.93 -17.02
N LEU A 266 20.25 -8.02 -16.10
CA LEU A 266 19.05 -8.83 -16.29
C LEU A 266 18.08 -8.22 -17.33
N VAL A 267 17.72 -6.95 -17.20
CA VAL A 267 16.75 -6.30 -18.11
C VAL A 267 17.28 -6.20 -19.55
N PRO A 268 18.53 -5.78 -19.83
CA PRO A 268 19.07 -5.80 -21.18
C PRO A 268 19.08 -7.22 -21.79
N LEU A 269 19.41 -8.24 -21.00
CA LEU A 269 19.43 -9.62 -21.46
C LEU A 269 18.02 -10.16 -21.75
N VAL A 270 17.05 -9.84 -20.90
CA VAL A 270 15.64 -10.21 -21.12
C VAL A 270 15.09 -9.52 -22.38
N LEU A 271 15.41 -8.22 -22.59
CA LEU A 271 15.02 -7.53 -23.83
C LEU A 271 15.67 -8.16 -25.06
N PHE A 272 16.95 -8.54 -24.97
CA PHE A 272 17.63 -9.27 -26.04
C PHE A 272 16.96 -10.62 -26.29
N ALA A 273 16.61 -11.39 -25.24
CA ALA A 273 15.92 -12.67 -25.36
C ALA A 273 14.55 -12.54 -26.02
N VAL A 274 13.77 -11.50 -25.67
CA VAL A 274 12.46 -11.19 -26.29
C VAL A 274 12.62 -10.84 -27.78
N LEU A 275 13.59 -9.97 -28.11
CA LEU A 275 13.78 -9.48 -29.49
C LEU A 275 14.41 -10.54 -30.41
N SER A 276 15.25 -11.44 -29.89
CA SER A 276 15.93 -12.49 -30.63
C SER A 276 15.22 -13.84 -30.59
N ASP A 277 14.05 -13.91 -29.94
CA ASP A 277 13.28 -15.14 -29.69
C ASP A 277 14.11 -16.24 -28.99
N GLY A 278 14.94 -15.83 -28.04
CA GLY A 278 15.76 -16.72 -27.22
C GLY A 278 17.10 -17.14 -27.82
N ALA A 279 17.60 -16.40 -28.85
CA ALA A 279 18.90 -16.72 -29.45
C ALA A 279 20.04 -16.75 -28.41
N LEU A 280 21.06 -17.58 -28.68
CA LEU A 280 22.26 -17.74 -27.84
C LEU A 280 21.92 -18.18 -26.39
N TRP A 281 20.90 -19.01 -26.20
CA TRP A 281 20.43 -19.46 -24.87
C TRP A 281 20.13 -18.30 -23.92
N SER A 282 19.73 -17.16 -24.47
CA SER A 282 19.53 -15.91 -23.68
C SER A 282 18.47 -16.06 -22.59
N TRP A 283 17.43 -16.90 -22.78
CA TRP A 283 16.45 -17.19 -21.73
C TRP A 283 17.07 -17.99 -20.57
N GLN A 284 17.90 -18.99 -20.86
CA GLN A 284 18.56 -19.82 -19.84
C GLN A 284 19.56 -19.01 -19.03
N VAL A 285 20.34 -18.15 -19.71
CA VAL A 285 21.28 -17.24 -19.03
C VAL A 285 20.52 -16.23 -18.17
N ALA A 286 19.40 -15.70 -18.67
CA ALA A 286 18.56 -14.78 -17.90
C ALA A 286 17.94 -15.47 -16.67
N ASP A 287 17.51 -16.74 -16.80
CA ASP A 287 17.00 -17.54 -15.69
C ASP A 287 18.04 -17.75 -14.60
N GLY A 288 19.24 -18.14 -14.96
CA GLY A 288 20.35 -18.33 -14.01
C GLY A 288 20.72 -17.04 -13.26
N LEU A 289 20.75 -15.88 -13.97
CA LEU A 289 20.95 -14.57 -13.34
C LEU A 289 19.78 -14.19 -12.42
N ALA A 290 18.54 -14.45 -12.86
CA ALA A 290 17.34 -14.19 -12.08
C ALA A 290 17.30 -15.05 -10.80
N GLU A 291 17.66 -16.33 -10.91
CA GLU A 291 17.77 -17.22 -9.76
C GLU A 291 18.85 -16.77 -8.77
N PHE A 292 20.03 -16.37 -9.28
CA PHE A 292 21.11 -15.86 -8.43
C PHE A 292 20.67 -14.66 -7.60
N ILE A 293 20.08 -13.64 -8.22
CA ILE A 293 19.65 -12.44 -7.50
C ILE A 293 18.47 -12.74 -6.56
N SER A 294 17.54 -13.63 -6.94
CA SER A 294 16.43 -14.04 -6.08
C SER A 294 16.94 -14.74 -4.82
N ARG A 295 17.89 -15.64 -4.92
CA ARG A 295 18.55 -16.30 -3.76
C ARG A 295 19.19 -15.27 -2.83
N LEU A 296 19.89 -14.27 -3.40
CA LEU A 296 20.51 -13.20 -2.60
C LEU A 296 19.47 -12.34 -1.88
N LEU A 297 18.34 -12.02 -2.54
CA LEU A 297 17.25 -11.27 -1.93
C LEU A 297 16.52 -12.08 -0.84
N HIS A 298 16.44 -13.40 -0.99
CA HIS A 298 15.90 -14.27 0.06
C HIS A 298 16.72 -14.21 1.36
N LEU A 299 18.04 -14.04 1.28
CA LEU A 299 18.88 -13.85 2.48
C LEU A 299 18.60 -12.52 3.19
N LEU A 300 18.10 -11.53 2.47
CA LEU A 300 17.76 -10.20 2.99
C LEU A 300 16.27 -10.07 3.36
N ASN A 301 15.48 -11.13 3.16
CA ASN A 301 14.06 -11.17 3.45
C ASN A 301 13.77 -11.16 4.97
N GLY A 302 12.52 -10.82 5.35
CA GLY A 302 12.09 -10.83 6.76
C GLY A 302 12.42 -9.56 7.54
N SER A 303 12.92 -8.50 6.88
CA SER A 303 13.28 -7.22 7.51
C SER A 303 12.20 -6.14 7.43
N TRP A 304 10.96 -6.51 7.09
CA TRP A 304 9.87 -5.54 7.00
C TRP A 304 9.42 -5.09 8.39
N LEU A 305 9.50 -3.77 8.63
CA LEU A 305 9.04 -3.14 9.85
C LEU A 305 7.72 -2.41 9.57
N ASN A 306 6.64 -2.88 10.20
CA ASN A 306 5.37 -2.16 10.19
C ASN A 306 5.49 -0.92 11.08
N LEU A 307 5.13 0.24 10.54
CA LEU A 307 5.22 1.51 11.25
C LEU A 307 3.82 2.10 11.45
N SER A 308 3.51 2.44 12.70
CA SER A 308 2.31 3.22 13.00
C SER A 308 2.43 4.65 12.43
N ILE A 309 1.31 5.38 12.40
CA ILE A 309 1.30 6.78 11.94
C ILE A 309 2.26 7.62 12.79
N ILE A 310 2.23 7.45 14.11
CA ILE A 310 3.12 8.17 15.03
C ILE A 310 4.58 7.84 14.74
N GLN A 311 4.93 6.56 14.59
CA GLN A 311 6.29 6.13 14.26
C GLN A 311 6.75 6.67 12.89
N SER A 312 5.87 6.69 11.89
CA SER A 312 6.15 7.25 10.56
C SER A 312 6.40 8.75 10.60
N LEU A 313 5.63 9.50 11.41
CA LEU A 313 5.81 10.94 11.60
C LEU A 313 7.11 11.23 12.35
N LEU A 314 7.42 10.48 13.41
CA LEU A 314 8.68 10.61 14.16
C LEU A 314 9.89 10.31 13.26
N LEU A 315 9.83 9.24 12.47
CA LEU A 315 10.89 8.92 11.50
C LEU A 315 11.07 10.04 10.48
N THR A 316 9.98 10.61 9.97
CA THR A 316 10.03 11.74 9.04
C THR A 316 10.68 12.97 9.68
N ALA A 317 10.34 13.28 10.94
CA ALA A 317 10.95 14.37 11.69
C ALA A 317 12.46 14.14 11.91
N VAL A 318 12.88 12.91 12.25
CA VAL A 318 14.29 12.53 12.41
C VAL A 318 15.06 12.68 11.09
N LEU A 319 14.50 12.21 9.97
CA LEU A 319 15.14 12.35 8.65
C LEU A 319 15.25 13.82 8.23
N ALA A 320 14.22 14.64 8.50
CA ALA A 320 14.24 16.07 8.24
C ALA A 320 15.30 16.78 9.10
N LEU A 321 15.41 16.42 10.39
CA LEU A 321 16.44 16.94 11.29
C LEU A 321 17.85 16.55 10.80
N PHE A 322 18.05 15.28 10.48
CA PHE A 322 19.34 14.80 9.93
C PHE A 322 19.73 15.58 8.67
N PHE A 323 18.80 15.77 7.74
CA PHE A 323 19.03 16.55 6.52
C PHE A 323 19.38 18.01 6.85
N GLY A 324 18.68 18.63 7.79
CA GLY A 324 18.97 19.98 8.27
C GLY A 324 20.38 20.11 8.85
N LEU A 325 20.78 19.16 9.71
CA LEU A 325 22.12 19.12 10.30
C LEU A 325 23.21 18.89 9.24
N LEU A 326 22.96 17.98 8.28
CA LEU A 326 23.86 17.75 7.15
C LEU A 326 24.08 19.03 6.33
N LEU A 327 23.01 19.77 6.04
CA LEU A 327 23.12 21.05 5.35
C LEU A 327 23.88 22.09 6.18
N CYS A 328 23.61 22.20 7.47
CA CYS A 328 24.36 23.08 8.36
C CYS A 328 25.85 22.75 8.35
N TRP A 329 26.19 21.46 8.43
CA TRP A 329 27.59 21.00 8.37
C TRP A 329 28.26 21.34 7.03
N ILE A 330 27.64 21.00 5.90
CA ILE A 330 28.16 21.30 4.55
C ILE A 330 28.42 22.79 4.37
N TYR A 331 27.51 23.64 4.80
CA TYR A 331 27.63 25.08 4.62
C TYR A 331 28.54 25.74 5.64
N SER A 332 28.73 25.17 6.83
CA SER A 332 29.73 25.60 7.80
C SER A 332 31.14 25.24 7.37
N ALA A 333 31.35 24.03 6.88
CA ALA A 333 32.63 23.56 6.38
C ALA A 333 33.16 24.39 5.19
N LYS A 334 32.28 24.94 4.36
CA LYS A 334 32.65 25.84 3.25
C LYS A 334 33.11 27.25 3.73
N ARG A 335 32.90 27.61 5.01
CA ARG A 335 33.34 28.85 5.60
C ARG A 335 34.75 28.74 6.24
N MET A 336 35.26 27.52 6.42
CA MET A 336 36.65 27.36 6.88
C MET A 336 37.59 27.71 5.73
N PRO A 337 38.58 28.60 5.94
CA PRO A 337 39.62 28.87 4.95
C PRO A 337 40.35 27.55 4.66
N PRO A 338 40.74 27.28 3.42
CA PRO A 338 41.47 26.05 3.08
C PRO A 338 42.80 26.05 3.84
N LEU A 339 42.98 25.10 4.75
CA LEU A 339 44.21 24.94 5.56
C LEU A 339 45.44 24.58 4.69
N LEU A 340 45.28 24.38 3.38
CA LEU A 340 46.35 24.18 2.41
C LEU A 340 45.95 24.77 1.04
N SER A 341 46.30 26.01 0.82
CA SER A 341 46.25 26.63 -0.52
C SER A 341 47.46 26.15 -1.34
N VAL A 342 47.27 25.07 -2.13
CA VAL A 342 48.16 24.80 -3.25
C VAL A 342 47.73 25.71 -4.40
N LYS A 343 48.52 26.76 -4.66
CA LYS A 343 48.41 27.61 -5.85
C LYS A 343 48.62 26.75 -7.11
N SER A 344 47.60 26.33 -7.78
CA SER A 344 47.67 25.94 -9.20
C SER A 344 47.29 27.14 -10.05
N LYS A 345 48.29 27.67 -10.76
CA LYS A 345 48.12 28.64 -11.85
C LYS A 345 47.28 28.04 -12.97
N GLY A 346 46.23 28.73 -13.37
CA GLY A 346 45.56 28.52 -14.64
C GLY A 346 44.14 27.97 -14.58
N LEU A 347 43.20 28.81 -15.02
CA LEU A 347 41.75 28.69 -15.24
C LEU A 347 40.86 28.94 -14.02
N SER A 348 40.51 30.21 -13.86
CA SER A 348 39.42 30.64 -13.00
C SER A 348 38.05 30.29 -13.63
N LEU A 349 37.55 29.12 -13.33
CA LEU A 349 36.11 28.84 -13.43
C LEU A 349 35.50 28.97 -12.02
N SER A 350 35.55 30.20 -11.51
CA SER A 350 34.86 30.58 -10.28
C SER A 350 33.39 30.92 -10.57
N SER A 351 32.58 29.90 -10.79
CA SER A 351 31.15 30.02 -10.59
C SER A 351 30.77 29.23 -9.34
N GLN A 352 31.36 29.56 -8.19
CA GLN A 352 30.83 29.19 -6.90
C GLN A 352 29.56 30.04 -6.65
N ARG A 353 28.43 29.59 -7.16
CA ARG A 353 27.13 30.12 -6.73
C ARG A 353 26.91 29.64 -5.29
N SER A 354 27.38 30.44 -4.31
CA SER A 354 26.85 30.36 -2.97
C SER A 354 25.33 30.57 -3.08
N LEU A 355 24.52 29.70 -2.48
CA LEU A 355 23.09 29.97 -2.37
C LEU A 355 22.92 31.35 -1.70
N PRO A 356 22.08 32.25 -2.25
CA PRO A 356 21.80 33.52 -1.60
C PRO A 356 21.34 33.28 -0.17
N VAL A 357 21.71 34.18 0.74
CA VAL A 357 21.44 34.07 2.20
C VAL A 357 19.94 33.82 2.47
N ASN A 358 19.06 34.36 1.66
CA ASN A 358 17.60 34.22 1.78
C ASN A 358 17.14 32.75 1.60
N TYR A 359 17.67 32.03 0.61
CA TYR A 359 17.29 30.61 0.39
C TYR A 359 17.70 29.67 1.53
N ARG A 360 18.78 29.99 2.25
CA ARG A 360 19.16 29.21 3.44
C ARG A 360 18.16 29.35 4.55
N ARG A 361 17.70 30.57 4.77
CA ARG A 361 16.73 30.90 5.81
C ARG A 361 15.37 30.26 5.51
N GLU A 362 14.92 30.35 4.27
CA GLU A 362 13.67 29.71 3.81
C GLU A 362 13.72 28.17 3.95
N LEU A 363 14.85 27.54 3.59
CA LEU A 363 15.01 26.09 3.73
C LEU A 363 15.05 25.67 5.21
N GLN A 364 15.75 26.41 6.08
CA GLN A 364 15.75 26.15 7.52
C GLN A 364 14.34 26.28 8.10
N TRP A 365 13.62 27.35 7.76
CA TRP A 365 12.23 27.52 8.18
C TRP A 365 11.32 26.39 7.66
N GLY A 366 11.49 25.95 6.41
CA GLY A 366 10.74 24.83 5.83
C GLY A 366 10.98 23.51 6.58
N ILE A 367 12.25 23.17 6.87
CA ILE A 367 12.61 21.97 7.63
C ILE A 367 12.07 22.05 9.07
N THR A 368 12.26 23.19 9.75
CA THR A 368 11.75 23.38 11.11
C THR A 368 10.23 23.28 11.17
N SER A 369 9.53 23.91 10.21
CA SER A 369 8.07 23.84 10.12
C SER A 369 7.59 22.39 9.90
N LEU A 370 8.27 21.61 9.05
CA LEU A 370 7.94 20.20 8.82
C LEU A 370 8.11 19.37 10.10
N ILE A 371 9.22 19.58 10.83
CA ILE A 371 9.47 18.87 12.10
C ILE A 371 8.39 19.21 13.13
N VAL A 372 8.09 20.51 13.29
CA VAL A 372 7.05 20.96 14.22
C VAL A 372 5.68 20.39 13.85
N LEU A 373 5.33 20.40 12.56
CA LEU A 373 4.08 19.83 12.07
C LEU A 373 3.99 18.32 12.37
N CYS A 374 5.04 17.56 12.07
CA CYS A 374 5.07 16.11 12.35
C CYS A 374 4.91 15.82 13.85
N LEU A 375 5.63 16.55 14.69
CA LEU A 375 5.55 16.38 16.14
C LEU A 375 4.18 16.79 16.69
N SER A 376 3.60 17.88 16.18
CA SER A 376 2.27 18.34 16.58
C SER A 376 1.17 17.33 16.21
N ILE A 377 1.22 16.78 15.00
CA ILE A 377 0.26 15.75 14.56
C ILE A 377 0.45 14.47 15.39
N ALA A 378 1.70 14.04 15.64
CA ALA A 378 1.98 12.87 16.47
C ALA A 378 1.46 13.04 17.90
N GLY A 379 1.68 14.21 18.51
CA GLY A 379 1.17 14.55 19.84
C GLY A 379 -0.36 14.57 19.89
N TRP A 380 -1.01 15.17 18.88
CA TRP A 380 -2.47 15.18 18.78
C TRP A 380 -3.06 13.77 18.64
N GLN A 381 -2.48 12.92 17.79
CA GLN A 381 -2.91 11.53 17.65
C GLN A 381 -2.70 10.72 18.93
N HIS A 382 -1.61 10.96 19.65
CA HIS A 382 -1.37 10.31 20.94
C HIS A 382 -2.43 10.71 21.98
N SER A 383 -2.85 11.98 22.00
CA SER A 383 -3.91 12.43 22.92
C SER A 383 -5.28 11.82 22.63
N GLN A 384 -5.59 11.51 21.36
CA GLN A 384 -6.83 10.85 20.97
C GLN A 384 -6.88 9.35 21.32
N ALA A 385 -5.74 8.71 21.56
CA ALA A 385 -5.66 7.29 21.89
C ALA A 385 -6.25 6.94 23.28
N ALA A 386 -6.45 7.93 24.16
CA ALA A 386 -6.99 7.71 25.52
C ALA A 386 -8.47 7.30 25.55
N ASN A 387 -9.24 7.53 24.49
CA ASN A 387 -10.66 7.25 24.42
C ASN A 387 -10.95 5.80 23.97
N TRP A 388 -12.07 5.24 24.44
CA TRP A 388 -12.57 4.00 23.88
C TRP A 388 -13.08 4.22 22.45
N ARG A 389 -12.75 3.30 21.57
CA ARG A 389 -13.15 3.32 20.16
C ARG A 389 -13.73 1.97 19.74
N LEU A 390 -14.95 1.96 19.25
CA LEU A 390 -15.55 0.82 18.56
C LEU A 390 -15.49 1.07 17.06
N MET A 391 -14.94 0.11 16.33
CA MET A 391 -14.81 0.14 14.88
C MET A 391 -15.62 -1.00 14.26
N MET A 392 -16.55 -0.70 13.36
CA MET A 392 -17.12 -1.68 12.44
C MET A 392 -16.39 -1.56 11.10
N PHE A 393 -15.66 -2.59 10.71
CA PHE A 393 -14.93 -2.62 9.45
C PHE A 393 -15.87 -2.86 8.26
N ASP A 394 -15.61 -2.22 7.13
CA ASP A 394 -16.25 -2.58 5.85
C ASP A 394 -15.52 -3.80 5.27
N VAL A 395 -15.98 -4.98 5.65
CA VAL A 395 -15.46 -6.28 5.16
C VAL A 395 -16.33 -6.87 4.04
N GLY A 396 -17.16 -6.06 3.42
CA GLY A 396 -18.15 -6.52 2.45
C GLY A 396 -19.26 -7.32 3.13
N GLN A 397 -19.63 -8.50 2.57
CA GLN A 397 -20.55 -9.40 3.25
C GLN A 397 -19.76 -10.17 4.31
N GLY A 398 -20.17 -10.03 5.57
CA GLY A 398 -19.52 -10.58 6.74
C GLY A 398 -19.47 -9.58 7.88
N LEU A 399 -18.85 -9.95 9.00
CA LEU A 399 -18.69 -9.11 10.17
C LEU A 399 -17.24 -9.07 10.65
N ALA A 400 -16.79 -7.89 11.00
CA ALA A 400 -15.60 -7.67 11.80
C ALA A 400 -15.74 -6.37 12.56
N MET A 401 -15.61 -6.43 13.86
CA MET A 401 -15.60 -5.26 14.73
C MET A 401 -14.35 -5.26 15.62
N GLY A 402 -13.89 -4.07 15.97
CA GLY A 402 -12.77 -3.91 16.89
C GLY A 402 -13.12 -2.95 18.01
N LEU A 403 -12.81 -3.33 19.25
CA LEU A 403 -12.89 -2.43 20.41
C LEU A 403 -11.47 -2.09 20.82
N PHE A 404 -11.14 -0.80 20.85
CA PHE A 404 -9.79 -0.32 21.04
C PHE A 404 -9.70 0.70 22.16
N LYS A 405 -8.62 0.64 22.93
CA LYS A 405 -8.21 1.66 23.88
C LYS A 405 -6.70 1.81 23.84
N GLU A 406 -6.22 3.03 23.62
CA GLU A 406 -4.80 3.29 23.39
C GLU A 406 -4.27 2.45 22.20
N ASN A 407 -3.24 1.63 22.42
CA ASN A 407 -2.65 0.73 21.43
C ASN A 407 -3.04 -0.74 21.63
N ARG A 408 -4.08 -1.02 22.43
CA ARG A 408 -4.59 -2.37 22.75
C ARG A 408 -5.95 -2.59 22.11
N GLY A 409 -6.22 -3.80 21.66
CA GLY A 409 -7.44 -4.11 20.92
C GLY A 409 -8.03 -5.48 21.23
N LEU A 410 -9.34 -5.54 21.10
CA LEU A 410 -10.16 -6.74 21.03
C LEU A 410 -10.87 -6.76 19.69
N LEU A 411 -10.91 -7.92 19.01
CA LEU A 411 -11.70 -8.13 17.81
C LEU A 411 -12.92 -9.00 18.11
N PHE A 412 -14.06 -8.64 17.52
CA PHE A 412 -15.25 -9.45 17.43
C PHE A 412 -15.49 -9.79 15.97
N ASP A 413 -15.30 -11.06 15.60
CA ASP A 413 -15.24 -11.60 14.26
C ASP A 413 -14.08 -11.02 13.39
N THR A 414 -13.83 -11.65 12.26
CA THR A 414 -12.63 -11.37 11.44
C THR A 414 -12.91 -11.26 9.94
N GLY A 415 -14.19 -11.26 9.55
CA GLY A 415 -14.59 -11.24 8.14
C GLY A 415 -14.26 -12.52 7.38
N GLY A 416 -14.58 -12.50 6.09
CA GLY A 416 -14.47 -13.66 5.21
C GLY A 416 -13.07 -13.93 4.67
N SER A 417 -12.88 -15.14 4.13
CA SER A 417 -11.69 -15.56 3.40
C SER A 417 -12.02 -16.20 2.06
N TRP A 418 -11.02 -16.22 1.20
CA TRP A 418 -11.05 -16.89 -0.11
C TRP A 418 -9.73 -17.65 -0.33
N ALA A 419 -9.58 -18.36 -1.45
CA ALA A 419 -8.45 -19.27 -1.70
C ALA A 419 -7.06 -18.66 -1.43
N ASN A 420 -6.86 -17.37 -1.73
CA ASN A 420 -5.54 -16.72 -1.66
C ASN A 420 -5.53 -15.47 -0.75
N GLY A 421 -6.45 -15.37 0.22
CA GLY A 421 -6.47 -14.23 1.12
C GLY A 421 -7.70 -14.15 2.03
N SER A 422 -7.74 -13.11 2.85
CA SER A 422 -8.86 -12.84 3.76
C SER A 422 -9.10 -11.34 3.92
N MET A 423 -10.31 -10.97 4.38
CA MET A 423 -10.63 -9.60 4.76
C MET A 423 -9.74 -9.12 5.92
N ALA A 424 -9.32 -10.04 6.80
CA ALA A 424 -8.37 -9.69 7.85
C ALA A 424 -7.06 -9.15 7.27
N GLN A 425 -6.51 -9.78 6.24
CA GLN A 425 -5.25 -9.35 5.60
C GLN A 425 -5.39 -8.05 4.81
N THR A 426 -6.53 -7.81 4.18
CA THR A 426 -6.70 -6.65 3.29
C THR A 426 -7.25 -5.41 4.01
N GLU A 427 -8.04 -5.59 5.07
CA GLU A 427 -8.77 -4.49 5.70
C GLU A 427 -8.42 -4.31 7.18
N ILE A 428 -8.36 -5.39 7.98
CA ILE A 428 -8.21 -5.30 9.43
C ILE A 428 -6.75 -5.07 9.81
N LEU A 429 -5.84 -5.95 9.37
CA LEU A 429 -4.40 -5.86 9.72
C LEU A 429 -3.77 -4.54 9.28
N PRO A 430 -4.03 -4.00 8.06
CA PRO A 430 -3.50 -2.69 7.69
C PRO A 430 -3.96 -1.56 8.61
N TYR A 431 -5.21 -1.59 9.09
CA TYR A 431 -5.70 -0.62 10.05
C TYR A 431 -4.97 -0.74 11.39
N LEU A 432 -4.89 -1.96 11.94
CA LEU A 432 -4.23 -2.22 13.23
C LEU A 432 -2.76 -1.82 13.19
N GLN A 433 -2.05 -2.18 12.13
CA GLN A 433 -0.65 -1.82 11.92
C GLN A 433 -0.46 -0.30 11.83
N ARG A 434 -1.31 0.38 11.05
CA ARG A 434 -1.24 1.84 10.90
C ARG A 434 -1.51 2.57 12.20
N GLN A 435 -2.43 2.07 13.03
CA GLN A 435 -2.73 2.67 14.33
C GLN A 435 -1.75 2.22 15.43
N GLY A 436 -0.92 1.22 15.18
CA GLY A 436 -0.01 0.63 16.15
C GLY A 436 -0.74 -0.17 17.23
N ILE A 437 -1.89 -0.78 16.88
CA ILE A 437 -2.74 -1.53 17.81
C ILE A 437 -2.30 -2.99 17.85
N THR A 438 -2.15 -3.53 19.06
CA THR A 438 -1.92 -4.95 19.33
C THR A 438 -3.23 -5.61 19.78
N ILE A 439 -3.59 -6.72 19.16
CA ILE A 439 -4.78 -7.48 19.53
C ILE A 439 -4.43 -8.45 20.68
N GLU A 440 -5.22 -8.34 21.74
CA GLU A 440 -5.07 -9.19 22.94
C GLU A 440 -6.18 -10.24 23.05
N GLN A 441 -7.37 -9.96 22.49
CA GLN A 441 -8.50 -10.89 22.52
C GLN A 441 -9.19 -10.92 21.16
N VAL A 442 -9.65 -12.11 20.75
CA VAL A 442 -10.50 -12.32 19.58
C VAL A 442 -11.71 -13.11 20.03
N ILE A 443 -12.89 -12.52 19.91
CA ILE A 443 -14.18 -13.17 20.15
C ILE A 443 -14.73 -13.57 18.79
N LEU A 444 -15.04 -14.84 18.61
CA LEU A 444 -15.73 -15.34 17.43
C LEU A 444 -17.22 -15.53 17.76
N SER A 445 -18.08 -14.95 16.94
CA SER A 445 -19.53 -15.15 17.09
C SER A 445 -19.91 -16.60 16.75
N HIS A 446 -19.54 -17.08 15.55
CA HIS A 446 -19.78 -18.44 15.07
C HIS A 446 -18.81 -18.84 13.95
N ASP A 447 -18.89 -20.09 13.45
CA ASP A 447 -17.86 -20.68 12.61
C ASP A 447 -18.04 -20.48 11.10
N ASP A 448 -18.98 -19.68 10.65
CA ASP A 448 -19.16 -19.45 9.21
C ASP A 448 -18.06 -18.55 8.65
N ASN A 449 -17.75 -18.75 7.36
CA ASN A 449 -16.57 -18.16 6.74
C ASN A 449 -16.56 -16.63 6.76
N ASP A 450 -17.69 -15.99 6.64
CA ASP A 450 -17.83 -14.53 6.62
C ASP A 450 -17.63 -13.88 8.01
N HIS A 451 -17.44 -14.68 9.06
CA HIS A 451 -17.08 -14.27 10.42
C HIS A 451 -15.71 -14.81 10.84
N ALA A 452 -15.46 -16.10 10.57
CA ALA A 452 -14.27 -16.82 11.02
C ALA A 452 -13.11 -16.83 10.00
N GLY A 453 -13.33 -16.35 8.77
CA GLY A 453 -12.39 -16.53 7.66
C GLY A 453 -11.02 -15.91 7.89
N GLY A 454 -10.95 -14.81 8.64
CA GLY A 454 -9.70 -14.12 8.92
C GLY A 454 -8.90 -14.61 10.13
N ILE A 455 -9.43 -15.56 10.94
CA ILE A 455 -8.85 -15.97 12.22
C ILE A 455 -7.36 -16.35 12.08
N ASN A 456 -7.02 -17.22 11.12
CA ASN A 456 -5.64 -17.65 10.97
C ASN A 456 -4.68 -16.50 10.67
N ALA A 457 -5.09 -15.52 9.87
CA ALA A 457 -4.29 -14.34 9.57
C ALA A 457 -4.09 -13.42 10.79
N ILE A 458 -5.13 -13.28 11.63
CA ILE A 458 -5.04 -12.50 12.87
C ILE A 458 -4.10 -13.20 13.86
N PHE A 459 -4.22 -14.52 14.05
CA PHE A 459 -3.34 -15.26 14.97
C PHE A 459 -1.91 -15.44 14.45
N GLU A 460 -1.69 -15.36 13.15
CA GLU A 460 -0.34 -15.27 12.59
C GLU A 460 0.33 -13.92 12.93
N ALA A 461 -0.44 -12.83 12.94
CA ALA A 461 0.04 -11.49 13.28
C ALA A 461 0.13 -11.27 14.81
N PHE A 462 -0.79 -11.86 15.58
CA PHE A 462 -0.91 -11.73 17.03
C PHE A 462 -0.98 -13.09 17.72
N PRO A 463 0.13 -13.84 17.76
CA PRO A 463 0.14 -15.24 18.21
C PRO A 463 -0.13 -15.44 19.71
N PHE A 464 -0.19 -14.38 20.49
CA PHE A 464 -0.46 -14.43 21.94
C PHE A 464 -1.87 -13.95 22.31
N ALA A 465 -2.72 -13.61 21.33
CA ALA A 465 -4.08 -13.19 21.60
C ALA A 465 -4.91 -14.33 22.19
N GLN A 466 -5.80 -14.00 23.13
CA GLN A 466 -6.79 -14.95 23.68
C GLN A 466 -7.90 -15.18 22.66
N PHE A 467 -8.34 -16.42 22.47
CA PHE A 467 -9.42 -16.79 21.57
C PHE A 467 -10.67 -17.22 22.34
N ILE A 468 -11.77 -16.52 22.16
CA ILE A 468 -13.05 -16.80 22.80
C ILE A 468 -14.05 -17.23 21.72
N SER A 469 -14.63 -18.41 21.82
CA SER A 469 -15.51 -18.99 20.80
C SER A 469 -16.61 -19.87 21.41
N PRO A 470 -17.82 -19.89 20.82
CA PRO A 470 -18.89 -20.79 21.26
C PRO A 470 -18.69 -22.23 20.78
N SER A 471 -17.59 -22.54 20.08
CA SER A 471 -17.36 -23.86 19.49
C SER A 471 -16.02 -24.48 19.85
N TYR A 472 -15.94 -25.80 19.70
CA TYR A 472 -14.70 -26.58 19.82
C TYR A 472 -13.92 -26.69 18.50
N LYS A 473 -14.40 -26.10 17.40
CA LYS A 473 -13.73 -26.14 16.09
C LYS A 473 -12.28 -25.65 16.17
N ALA A 474 -11.35 -26.43 15.64
CA ALA A 474 -9.93 -26.09 15.64
C ALA A 474 -9.59 -25.14 14.50
N TYR A 475 -8.71 -24.18 14.78
CA TYR A 475 -8.10 -23.28 13.79
C TYR A 475 -6.58 -23.47 13.82
N THR A 476 -5.94 -23.54 12.65
CA THR A 476 -4.53 -24.00 12.52
C THR A 476 -3.51 -23.12 13.23
N LYS A 477 -3.81 -21.81 13.37
CA LYS A 477 -2.90 -20.84 14.01
C LYS A 477 -3.27 -20.53 15.47
N VAL A 478 -4.35 -21.13 16.00
CA VAL A 478 -4.82 -20.90 17.37
C VAL A 478 -4.39 -22.04 18.27
N ALA A 479 -3.53 -21.76 19.25
CA ALA A 479 -3.11 -22.76 20.23
C ALA A 479 -4.27 -23.12 21.18
N THR A 480 -4.32 -24.38 21.61
CA THR A 480 -5.36 -24.88 22.55
C THR A 480 -5.36 -24.14 23.88
N THR A 481 -4.18 -23.75 24.35
CA THR A 481 -3.98 -22.99 25.60
C THR A 481 -4.53 -21.57 25.59
N GLN A 482 -4.80 -21.02 24.41
CA GLN A 482 -5.34 -19.66 24.24
C GLN A 482 -6.85 -19.63 24.17
N ARG A 483 -7.50 -20.80 24.15
CA ARG A 483 -8.93 -20.93 23.94
C ARG A 483 -9.72 -20.80 25.23
N GLN A 484 -10.76 -20.00 25.16
CA GLN A 484 -11.83 -19.91 26.15
C GLN A 484 -13.15 -20.12 25.43
N LEU A 485 -14.07 -20.82 26.09
CA LEU A 485 -15.42 -21.00 25.54
C LEU A 485 -16.26 -19.76 25.81
N CYS A 486 -17.13 -19.40 24.87
CA CYS A 486 -18.17 -18.40 25.06
C CYS A 486 -19.46 -19.12 25.50
N GLN A 487 -19.85 -18.95 26.76
CA GLN A 487 -21.06 -19.57 27.35
C GLN A 487 -21.82 -18.57 28.19
N GLN A 488 -23.14 -18.67 28.17
CA GLN A 488 -24.05 -17.83 28.95
C GLN A 488 -23.65 -17.75 30.43
N GLY A 489 -23.69 -16.54 30.98
CA GLY A 489 -23.34 -16.27 32.36
C GLY A 489 -21.87 -16.00 32.63
N GLN A 490 -20.98 -16.26 31.66
CA GLN A 490 -19.57 -15.87 31.79
C GLN A 490 -19.43 -14.36 31.81
N ARG A 491 -18.50 -13.86 32.64
CA ARG A 491 -18.15 -12.45 32.76
C ARG A 491 -16.65 -12.32 32.91
N TRP A 492 -16.11 -11.28 32.29
CA TRP A 492 -14.70 -10.89 32.50
C TRP A 492 -14.56 -9.39 32.33
N GLN A 493 -13.47 -8.88 32.80
CA GLN A 493 -13.06 -7.50 32.60
C GLN A 493 -11.82 -7.45 31.73
N TRP A 494 -11.83 -6.58 30.75
CA TRP A 494 -10.65 -6.27 29.94
C TRP A 494 -10.41 -4.76 29.97
N LEU A 495 -9.25 -4.35 30.50
CA LEU A 495 -8.99 -2.96 30.87
C LEU A 495 -10.09 -2.42 31.82
N THR A 496 -10.82 -1.40 31.40
CA THR A 496 -11.95 -0.82 32.14
C THR A 496 -13.31 -1.16 31.52
N ALA A 497 -13.37 -2.15 30.64
CA ALA A 497 -14.58 -2.64 30.00
C ALA A 497 -15.05 -3.94 30.66
N ASP A 498 -16.32 -4.04 30.99
CA ASP A 498 -16.94 -5.25 31.51
C ASP A 498 -17.67 -5.99 30.40
N PHE A 499 -17.43 -7.28 30.29
CA PHE A 499 -18.02 -8.18 29.31
C PHE A 499 -18.94 -9.19 30.01
N SER A 500 -20.10 -9.43 29.42
CA SER A 500 -21.06 -10.44 29.90
C SER A 500 -21.61 -11.21 28.72
N VAL A 501 -21.48 -12.54 28.75
CA VAL A 501 -22.04 -13.42 27.72
C VAL A 501 -23.50 -13.69 28.01
N LEU A 502 -24.36 -13.32 27.08
CA LEU A 502 -25.84 -13.54 27.16
C LEU A 502 -26.23 -14.86 26.47
N TRP A 503 -25.49 -15.35 25.49
CA TRP A 503 -25.74 -16.53 24.69
C TRP A 503 -24.44 -17.07 24.06
N PRO A 504 -24.27 -18.38 23.74
CA PRO A 504 -25.21 -19.49 23.88
C PRO A 504 -25.14 -20.15 25.28
N PRO A 505 -26.13 -20.99 25.63
CA PRO A 505 -26.16 -21.69 26.93
C PRO A 505 -25.03 -22.71 27.08
N GLN A 506 -24.58 -23.32 25.99
CA GLN A 506 -23.47 -24.28 25.97
C GLN A 506 -22.69 -24.20 24.66
N ALA A 507 -21.41 -24.56 24.73
CA ALA A 507 -20.58 -24.64 23.54
C ALA A 507 -20.91 -25.89 22.71
N VAL A 508 -20.73 -25.77 21.38
CA VAL A 508 -21.05 -26.79 20.39
C VAL A 508 -19.79 -27.24 19.62
N SER A 509 -19.86 -28.37 18.90
CA SER A 509 -18.72 -28.82 18.07
C SER A 509 -18.39 -27.85 16.94
N ARG A 510 -19.43 -27.26 16.32
CA ARG A 510 -19.38 -26.21 15.30
C ARG A 510 -20.56 -25.28 15.50
N ALA A 511 -20.28 -24.01 15.73
CA ALA A 511 -21.30 -23.00 15.93
C ALA A 511 -21.89 -22.50 14.61
N LYS A 512 -23.21 -22.41 14.56
CA LYS A 512 -23.99 -21.78 13.49
C LYS A 512 -24.59 -20.48 14.00
N ASN A 513 -25.38 -19.77 13.17
CA ASN A 513 -26.03 -18.51 13.50
C ASN A 513 -26.79 -18.56 14.85
N ALA A 514 -27.59 -19.61 15.10
CA ALA A 514 -28.32 -19.79 16.36
C ALA A 514 -27.40 -19.97 17.58
N ASP A 515 -26.15 -20.40 17.38
CA ASP A 515 -25.15 -20.62 18.44
C ASP A 515 -24.21 -19.43 18.60
N SER A 516 -24.51 -18.27 17.99
CA SER A 516 -23.65 -17.08 18.03
C SER A 516 -23.32 -16.62 19.43
N CYS A 517 -22.06 -16.34 19.69
CA CYS A 517 -21.61 -15.74 20.96
C CYS A 517 -22.13 -14.29 21.05
N VAL A 518 -23.15 -14.08 21.89
CA VAL A 518 -23.74 -12.77 22.13
C VAL A 518 -23.12 -12.15 23.37
N VAL A 519 -22.53 -10.97 23.21
CA VAL A 519 -21.77 -10.32 24.28
C VAL A 519 -22.29 -8.90 24.53
N LEU A 520 -22.66 -8.64 25.77
CA LEU A 520 -22.95 -7.31 26.29
C LEU A 520 -21.64 -6.70 26.82
N VAL A 521 -21.26 -5.54 26.30
CA VAL A 521 -20.07 -4.79 26.70
C VAL A 521 -20.50 -3.51 27.39
N ARG A 522 -19.93 -3.23 28.57
CA ARG A 522 -20.14 -1.99 29.30
C ARG A 522 -18.84 -1.18 29.36
N LEU A 523 -18.89 0.06 28.90
CA LEU A 523 -17.80 1.03 28.90
C LEU A 523 -18.18 2.22 29.78
N GLY A 524 -18.00 2.12 31.11
CA GLY A 524 -18.57 3.09 32.05
C GLY A 524 -20.08 3.11 31.95
N ASP A 525 -20.67 4.23 31.49
CA ASP A 525 -22.11 4.39 31.35
C ASP A 525 -22.65 3.88 30.00
N PHE A 526 -21.77 3.56 29.02
CA PHE A 526 -22.18 3.12 27.70
C PHE A 526 -22.42 1.60 27.65
N GLN A 527 -23.47 1.20 26.95
CA GLN A 527 -23.90 -0.19 26.78
C GLN A 527 -23.85 -0.57 25.29
N ILE A 528 -23.14 -1.64 24.95
CA ILE A 528 -22.96 -2.11 23.58
C ILE A 528 -23.37 -3.58 23.53
N LEU A 529 -24.19 -3.97 22.57
CA LEU A 529 -24.54 -5.37 22.34
C LEU A 529 -23.97 -5.84 21.00
N LEU A 530 -23.16 -6.90 21.05
CA LEU A 530 -22.58 -7.61 19.91
C LEU A 530 -23.32 -8.95 19.78
N THR A 531 -24.11 -9.10 18.71
CA THR A 531 -25.02 -10.25 18.54
C THR A 531 -24.47 -11.31 17.59
N GLY A 532 -23.45 -10.97 16.79
CA GLY A 532 -23.08 -11.82 15.65
C GLY A 532 -24.27 -12.01 14.71
N ASP A 533 -24.52 -13.27 14.35
CA ASP A 533 -25.66 -13.65 13.50
C ASP A 533 -26.78 -14.38 14.27
N ALA A 534 -26.86 -14.13 15.59
CA ALA A 534 -27.92 -14.70 16.43
C ALA A 534 -29.30 -14.54 15.77
N ASP A 535 -30.03 -15.64 15.65
CA ASP A 535 -31.35 -15.67 15.02
C ASP A 535 -32.47 -15.37 16.00
N LEU A 536 -33.71 -15.30 15.50
CA LEU A 536 -34.90 -15.02 16.30
C LEU A 536 -35.09 -15.96 17.49
N SER A 537 -34.65 -17.21 17.38
CA SER A 537 -34.76 -18.22 18.44
C SER A 537 -33.79 -17.93 19.59
N ALA A 538 -32.56 -17.57 19.26
CA ALA A 538 -31.57 -17.12 20.23
C ALA A 538 -31.99 -15.80 20.89
N GLU A 539 -32.45 -14.83 20.10
CA GLU A 539 -32.91 -13.54 20.60
C GLU A 539 -34.07 -13.66 21.58
N ALA A 540 -35.03 -14.56 21.33
CA ALA A 540 -36.14 -14.82 22.24
C ALA A 540 -35.68 -15.29 23.63
N ALA A 541 -34.54 -16.00 23.68
CA ALA A 541 -33.97 -16.51 24.93
C ALA A 541 -33.22 -15.42 25.72
N PHE A 542 -32.46 -14.54 25.07
CA PHE A 542 -31.59 -13.59 25.78
C PHE A 542 -32.16 -12.14 25.85
N SER A 543 -33.14 -11.76 25.02
CA SER A 543 -33.59 -10.37 24.92
C SER A 543 -34.06 -9.76 26.25
N HIS A 544 -34.65 -10.57 27.14
CA HIS A 544 -35.11 -10.13 28.45
C HIS A 544 -33.97 -9.64 29.37
N ALA A 545 -32.75 -10.11 29.15
CA ALA A 545 -31.56 -9.72 29.91
C ALA A 545 -30.83 -8.50 29.32
N VAL A 546 -31.28 -7.98 28.19
CA VAL A 546 -30.65 -6.84 27.50
C VAL A 546 -31.11 -5.53 28.14
N PRO A 547 -30.20 -4.66 28.59
CA PRO A 547 -30.53 -3.30 29.05
C PRO A 547 -30.79 -2.37 27.87
N LYS A 548 -31.07 -1.08 28.16
CA LYS A 548 -31.05 -0.05 27.11
C LYS A 548 -29.64 0.11 26.55
N LEU A 549 -29.55 0.22 25.24
CA LEU A 549 -28.27 0.22 24.55
C LEU A 549 -27.94 1.59 23.96
N ASP A 550 -26.65 1.96 24.02
CA ASP A 550 -26.13 3.05 23.21
C ASP A 550 -25.80 2.56 21.79
N VAL A 551 -25.25 1.34 21.66
CA VAL A 551 -24.91 0.74 20.37
C VAL A 551 -25.40 -0.70 20.29
N LEU A 552 -26.11 -1.01 19.19
CA LEU A 552 -26.47 -2.37 18.80
C LEU A 552 -25.75 -2.76 17.51
N GLN A 553 -24.98 -3.84 17.52
CA GLN A 553 -24.62 -4.52 16.28
C GLN A 553 -25.84 -5.33 15.84
N VAL A 554 -26.39 -4.99 14.68
CA VAL A 554 -27.61 -5.60 14.14
C VAL A 554 -27.30 -7.01 13.65
N GLY A 555 -28.05 -7.97 14.15
CA GLY A 555 -27.82 -9.38 13.88
C GLY A 555 -27.95 -9.77 12.42
N HIS A 556 -27.13 -10.75 12.01
CA HIS A 556 -27.22 -11.43 10.72
C HIS A 556 -27.29 -10.47 9.53
N HIS A 557 -26.40 -9.44 9.53
CA HIS A 557 -26.27 -8.42 8.48
C HIS A 557 -27.57 -7.63 8.19
N GLY A 558 -28.51 -7.62 9.12
CA GLY A 558 -29.85 -7.05 8.91
C GLY A 558 -30.83 -7.97 8.18
N SER A 559 -30.64 -9.30 8.29
CA SER A 559 -31.63 -10.28 7.81
C SER A 559 -32.93 -10.21 8.59
N LYS A 560 -34.05 -10.50 7.92
CA LYS A 560 -35.37 -10.63 8.58
C LYS A 560 -35.43 -11.73 9.64
N THR A 561 -34.45 -12.63 9.67
CA THR A 561 -34.35 -13.74 10.64
C THR A 561 -33.64 -13.35 11.94
N ALA A 562 -33.29 -12.08 12.10
CA ALA A 562 -32.67 -11.51 13.29
C ALA A 562 -33.24 -10.12 13.59
N SER A 563 -32.77 -9.52 14.68
CA SER A 563 -33.17 -8.19 15.16
C SER A 563 -34.69 -8.07 15.30
N SER A 564 -35.22 -8.95 16.16
CA SER A 564 -36.67 -9.04 16.46
C SER A 564 -37.20 -7.74 17.04
N GLU A 565 -38.50 -7.50 16.85
CA GLU A 565 -39.21 -6.40 17.47
C GLU A 565 -39.09 -6.43 19.01
N GLN A 566 -39.11 -7.63 19.61
CA GLN A 566 -38.92 -7.82 21.04
C GLN A 566 -37.57 -7.31 21.52
N LEU A 567 -36.50 -7.68 20.81
CA LEU A 567 -35.15 -7.24 21.16
C LEU A 567 -35.03 -5.71 21.02
N ILE A 568 -35.44 -5.16 19.87
CA ILE A 568 -35.30 -3.72 19.60
C ILE A 568 -36.13 -2.88 20.58
N LYS A 569 -37.34 -3.31 20.89
CA LYS A 569 -38.23 -2.65 21.88
C LYS A 569 -37.64 -2.67 23.30
N GLN A 570 -37.00 -3.79 23.70
CA GLN A 570 -36.35 -3.93 24.99
C GLN A 570 -35.06 -3.09 25.06
N ALA A 571 -34.24 -3.20 24.04
CA ALA A 571 -32.91 -2.60 23.97
C ALA A 571 -32.93 -1.09 23.71
N GLN A 572 -33.92 -0.57 22.98
CA GLN A 572 -34.05 0.84 22.58
C GLN A 572 -32.70 1.44 22.15
N PRO A 573 -32.00 0.85 21.15
CA PRO A 573 -30.66 1.29 20.80
C PRO A 573 -30.65 2.71 20.25
N LYS A 574 -29.71 3.55 20.70
CA LYS A 574 -29.52 4.89 20.13
C LYS A 574 -28.89 4.79 18.75
N THR A 575 -27.93 3.87 18.58
CA THR A 575 -27.20 3.64 17.33
C THR A 575 -27.24 2.18 16.94
N ALA A 576 -27.59 1.89 15.70
CA ALA A 576 -27.63 0.56 15.11
C ALA A 576 -26.55 0.43 14.01
N LEU A 577 -25.62 -0.50 14.20
CA LEU A 577 -24.53 -0.77 13.27
C LEU A 577 -24.82 -2.03 12.45
N ILE A 578 -24.90 -1.90 11.14
CA ILE A 578 -25.20 -2.99 10.20
C ILE A 578 -23.96 -3.25 9.34
N SER A 579 -23.38 -4.44 9.47
CA SER A 579 -22.32 -4.88 8.57
C SER A 579 -22.89 -5.64 7.39
N SER A 580 -22.89 -5.07 6.20
CA SER A 580 -23.38 -5.74 4.99
C SER A 580 -22.63 -5.28 3.74
N GLY A 581 -22.53 -6.16 2.75
CA GLY A 581 -21.95 -5.84 1.45
C GLY A 581 -22.84 -4.88 0.65
N ARG A 582 -22.24 -3.88 -0.03
CA ARG A 582 -22.99 -2.83 -0.71
C ARG A 582 -23.99 -3.32 -1.76
N PHE A 583 -23.63 -4.28 -2.57
CA PHE A 583 -24.47 -4.87 -3.61
C PHE A 583 -24.65 -6.36 -3.37
N ASN A 584 -24.91 -6.73 -2.11
CA ASN A 584 -25.06 -8.12 -1.75
C ASN A 584 -26.30 -8.76 -2.42
N PRO A 585 -26.21 -10.00 -2.87
CA PRO A 585 -27.30 -10.67 -3.58
C PRO A 585 -28.50 -11.02 -2.71
N TRP A 586 -28.37 -10.92 -1.38
CA TRP A 586 -29.42 -11.20 -0.41
C TRP A 586 -30.28 -9.97 -0.10
N HIS A 587 -29.93 -8.81 -0.66
CA HIS A 587 -30.58 -7.51 -0.41
C HIS A 587 -30.58 -7.12 1.07
N PHE A 588 -29.50 -7.42 1.80
CA PHE A 588 -29.33 -6.97 3.19
C PHE A 588 -28.84 -5.51 3.26
N PRO A 589 -29.29 -4.75 4.27
CA PRO A 589 -30.29 -5.06 5.29
C PRO A 589 -31.71 -5.12 4.70
N HIS A 590 -32.53 -6.01 5.24
CA HIS A 590 -33.90 -6.15 4.81
C HIS A 590 -34.74 -4.95 5.29
N GLN A 591 -35.68 -4.45 4.46
CA GLN A 591 -36.48 -3.25 4.78
C GLN A 591 -37.24 -3.37 6.10
N THR A 592 -37.77 -4.54 6.42
CA THR A 592 -38.47 -4.79 7.69
C THR A 592 -37.59 -4.52 8.93
N VAL A 593 -36.28 -4.78 8.85
CA VAL A 593 -35.33 -4.50 9.95
C VAL A 593 -35.07 -3.01 10.06
N LEU A 594 -34.91 -2.35 8.92
CA LEU A 594 -34.75 -0.88 8.88
C LEU A 594 -35.98 -0.17 9.44
N ASP A 595 -37.17 -0.62 9.07
CA ASP A 595 -38.45 -0.05 9.57
C ASP A 595 -38.59 -0.20 11.10
N ARG A 596 -38.21 -1.39 11.65
CA ARG A 596 -38.22 -1.61 13.10
C ARG A 596 -37.24 -0.67 13.82
N LEU A 597 -36.01 -0.55 13.34
CA LEU A 597 -35.00 0.32 13.93
C LEU A 597 -35.43 1.80 13.86
N SER A 598 -36.00 2.21 12.72
CA SER A 598 -36.47 3.58 12.51
C SER A 598 -37.70 3.91 13.41
N LEU A 599 -38.59 2.95 13.62
CA LEU A 599 -39.75 3.09 14.53
C LEU A 599 -39.30 3.38 15.97
N HIS A 600 -38.15 2.82 16.38
CA HIS A 600 -37.56 3.04 17.70
C HIS A 600 -36.51 4.16 17.70
N GLN A 601 -36.45 5.00 16.65
CA GLN A 601 -35.60 6.20 16.54
C GLN A 601 -34.09 5.91 16.66
N ALA A 602 -33.65 4.73 16.24
CA ALA A 602 -32.23 4.40 16.19
C ALA A 602 -31.52 5.08 14.99
N ASP A 603 -30.37 5.67 15.23
CA ASP A 603 -29.48 6.12 14.15
C ASP A 603 -28.85 4.90 13.46
N ILE A 604 -29.14 4.72 12.17
CA ILE A 604 -28.74 3.52 11.42
C ILE A 604 -27.52 3.80 10.56
N TYR A 605 -26.45 3.02 10.76
CA TYR A 605 -25.24 3.06 9.95
C TYR A 605 -24.95 1.70 9.34
N ASN A 606 -24.80 1.67 8.00
CA ASN A 606 -24.53 0.45 7.24
C ASN A 606 -23.17 0.54 6.55
N SER A 607 -22.27 -0.44 6.79
CA SER A 607 -20.93 -0.46 6.19
C SER A 607 -20.95 -0.46 4.67
N GLY A 608 -21.96 -1.07 4.04
CA GLY A 608 -22.13 -1.06 2.59
C GLY A 608 -22.29 0.35 2.02
N TRP A 609 -22.94 1.28 2.75
CA TRP A 609 -23.18 2.65 2.35
C TRP A 609 -22.18 3.62 2.95
N SER A 610 -21.95 3.53 4.27
CA SER A 610 -21.11 4.46 5.02
C SER A 610 -19.62 4.12 4.99
N GLY A 611 -19.22 2.95 4.45
CA GLY A 611 -17.90 2.40 4.68
C GLY A 611 -17.74 1.94 6.12
N ALA A 612 -16.52 1.83 6.60
CA ALA A 612 -16.27 1.56 8.00
C ALA A 612 -16.88 2.65 8.89
N VAL A 613 -17.38 2.25 10.04
CA VAL A 613 -18.02 3.13 11.02
C VAL A 613 -17.20 3.10 12.31
N GLN A 614 -16.75 4.25 12.75
CA GLN A 614 -16.04 4.43 14.00
C GLN A 614 -16.96 5.14 15.01
N VAL A 615 -17.04 4.58 16.21
CA VAL A 615 -17.75 5.17 17.34
C VAL A 615 -16.73 5.41 18.45
N ASP A 616 -16.51 6.67 18.79
CA ASP A 616 -15.62 7.07 19.87
C ASP A 616 -16.44 7.40 21.13
N PHE A 617 -16.01 6.84 22.27
CA PHE A 617 -16.63 7.02 23.57
C PHE A 617 -15.73 7.88 24.45
N SER A 618 -16.18 9.10 24.70
CA SER A 618 -15.61 10.04 25.65
C SER A 618 -16.73 10.50 26.60
N ASP A 619 -16.82 11.77 26.92
CA ASP A 619 -17.97 12.33 27.64
C ASP A 619 -19.29 12.19 26.84
N LYS A 620 -19.15 12.14 25.51
CA LYS A 620 -20.24 11.89 24.54
C LYS A 620 -19.81 10.88 23.50
N MET A 621 -20.78 10.10 23.03
CA MET A 621 -20.58 9.22 21.90
C MET A 621 -20.57 10.03 20.60
N THR A 622 -19.54 9.81 19.76
CA THR A 622 -19.44 10.42 18.43
C THR A 622 -19.24 9.36 17.36
N VAL A 623 -19.93 9.51 16.22
CA VAL A 623 -19.86 8.58 15.10
C VAL A 623 -19.15 9.24 13.94
N THR A 624 -18.14 8.55 13.38
CA THR A 624 -17.38 8.98 12.21
C THR A 624 -17.48 7.91 11.12
N LEU A 625 -17.73 8.33 9.89
CA LEU A 625 -17.92 7.44 8.75
C LEU A 625 -16.73 7.52 7.81
N ALA A 626 -16.27 6.39 7.28
CA ALA A 626 -15.19 6.37 6.29
C ALA A 626 -15.63 6.99 4.94
N ARG A 627 -16.93 7.05 4.66
CA ARG A 627 -17.54 7.73 3.51
C ARG A 627 -18.36 8.95 3.95
N ASP A 628 -17.78 9.83 4.73
CA ASP A 628 -18.40 11.11 5.09
C ASP A 628 -18.51 12.05 3.86
N PRO A 629 -19.42 13.08 3.83
CA PRO A 629 -19.52 14.10 2.79
C PRO A 629 -18.20 14.82 2.44
N LEU A 630 -17.25 14.85 3.35
CA LEU A 630 -15.86 15.27 3.08
C LEU A 630 -14.98 14.17 2.45
N SER A 631 -15.55 12.98 2.23
CA SER A 631 -14.86 11.91 1.52
C SER A 631 -14.57 12.34 0.08
N PRO A 632 -13.53 11.81 -0.57
CA PRO A 632 -13.07 12.30 -1.86
C PRO A 632 -14.21 12.43 -2.88
N TRP A 633 -14.27 13.55 -3.57
CA TRP A 633 -15.31 13.92 -4.57
C TRP A 633 -15.67 12.80 -5.58
N PHE A 634 -14.72 11.89 -5.85
CA PHE A 634 -14.96 10.76 -6.74
C PHE A 634 -15.97 9.74 -6.20
N SER A 635 -16.20 9.67 -4.89
CA SER A 635 -17.19 8.76 -4.32
C SER A 635 -18.61 9.11 -4.74
N SER A 636 -18.93 10.39 -4.95
CA SER A 636 -20.22 10.85 -5.46
C SER A 636 -20.40 10.58 -6.95
N ILE A 637 -19.33 10.67 -7.75
CA ILE A 637 -19.37 10.44 -9.21
C ILE A 637 -19.72 8.98 -9.55
N ILE A 638 -19.23 8.02 -8.77
CA ILE A 638 -19.52 6.59 -8.97
C ILE A 638 -20.82 6.13 -8.27
N GLY A 639 -21.72 7.05 -7.98
CA GLY A 639 -23.01 6.78 -7.34
C GLY A 639 -22.88 6.30 -5.90
N LEU A 640 -21.82 6.72 -5.21
CA LEU A 640 -21.47 6.33 -3.85
C LEU A 640 -21.87 7.41 -2.84
N SER A 641 -22.82 8.31 -3.19
CA SER A 641 -23.35 9.24 -2.20
C SER A 641 -24.03 8.47 -1.08
N ALA A 642 -23.67 8.76 0.14
CA ALA A 642 -24.45 8.36 1.30
C ALA A 642 -25.88 8.94 1.15
N LYS A 643 -26.86 8.10 1.01
CA LYS A 643 -28.26 8.39 1.33
C LYS A 643 -28.62 7.53 2.49
#